data_24647da9122e66161d5c40ed039394a8
#
_entry.id   24647da9122e66161d5c40ed039394a8
#
_cell.length_a   1.000
_cell.length_b   1.000
_cell.length_c   1.000
_cell.angle_alpha   90.00
_cell.angle_beta   90.00
_cell.angle_gamma   90.00
#
_symmetry.space_group_name_H-M   'P 1'
#
loop_
_entity.id
_entity.type
_entity.pdbx_description
1 polymer ?
#
loop_
_entity_poly.entity_id
_entity_poly.type
_entity_poly.pdbx_seq_one_letter_code
_entity_poly.pdbx_strand_id
1 'polypeptide(L)'
;MLHHNLLLIYRNIKRFKHSFFINLIGLSTGLACTLLIYLWVNDERSVDRFHQNDPHLFQVMGNLENEGKVVTQSGTPKHLAELLNAEMPEVERAATVTPPAWFPKFTLKAQHEPIKGVGKFASAGFFQLFSYELLQGSKNQVLADKSTIVISEKLAKSLFKSNKNALGKNLEWDMAGLKKQCTVSGVFKNLPTNASEQFDFVLPFESFLDIIGRGISWDNVFNTYLVLKKGVDHERFNAKIADFIQRKNPGAKVELFIKPFADNYLYGQYENGVQAGGRIEYVRLFSLIALFILLIACVNFMNLATAKAANRIKEVGIKKAIGARRSTLIWQHLGESTAMTLLSFLVAALLVILLLPAFNELTGKQLALNWNTNLVLGALVIAAATSLVAGSYPAFYLSSFKPVAVLKGKLNTSGGELLARKGLVVFQFGISIVFIVAVLVIYQQIEFVQNKNLGYNKDNLLYFEMEGKATANPEGFLEALRKIPGVESVSNMPGNIVWGPGGNAPNVDWKGKKIAFQNAGVSYGMIETLGCEMRSGRPFSRDFSSDTSKLIFNEEAVAVMGLSEPVPGQVIDFGGRKVEILGVVKNFHLQSLHEPVKPFFFRFDRMYAVTVMVRIAAGTEQKTLAALTQFYKDYNPGFVFDYTFLDQTYQAQYVAEKRVSVLSRYFGALAVLISCLGLFGLAAFTAERRGKEIGIRKVLGASVLSVVRLLSMDFVRLVMLAIVLALPIAWYLMREWLTGFAYHIELQPWVFVLAGVAALGIAILTVGYQAFKAAIVNPVEALKKE
;
A
#
# COMPACT_ATOMS: atom_id res chain seq x y z
N MET A 1 -32.78 -25.14 29.06
CA MET A 1 -31.87 -24.00 29.34
C MET A 1 -31.80 -23.01 28.18
N LEU A 2 -31.57 -23.43 26.93
CA LEU A 2 -31.43 -22.53 25.78
C LEU A 2 -32.67 -21.66 25.53
N HIS A 3 -33.88 -22.29 25.52
CA HIS A 3 -35.16 -21.60 25.33
C HIS A 3 -35.44 -20.53 26.42
N HIS A 4 -35.11 -20.84 27.68
CA HIS A 4 -35.26 -19.90 28.80
C HIS A 4 -34.30 -18.70 28.65
N ASN A 5 -33.06 -18.94 28.21
CA ASN A 5 -32.08 -17.87 27.97
C ASN A 5 -32.50 -16.98 26.78
N LEU A 6 -33.05 -17.54 25.72
CA LEU A 6 -33.57 -16.77 24.58
C LEU A 6 -34.76 -15.88 24.96
N LEU A 7 -35.69 -16.36 25.80
CA LEU A 7 -36.81 -15.57 26.33
C LEU A 7 -36.32 -14.42 27.24
N LEU A 8 -35.32 -14.67 28.05
CA LEU A 8 -34.69 -13.64 28.88
C LEU A 8 -34.02 -12.56 28.02
N ILE A 9 -33.30 -12.93 26.97
CA ILE A 9 -32.68 -12.01 26.00
C ILE A 9 -33.78 -11.16 25.34
N TYR A 10 -34.85 -11.76 24.84
CA TYR A 10 -35.97 -11.05 24.20
C TYR A 10 -36.63 -10.02 25.16
N ARG A 11 -36.91 -10.43 26.40
CA ARG A 11 -37.47 -9.51 27.43
C ARG A 11 -36.53 -8.37 27.76
N ASN A 12 -35.20 -8.62 27.81
CA ASN A 12 -34.19 -7.60 28.03
C ASN A 12 -34.09 -6.61 26.87
N ILE A 13 -34.19 -7.07 25.62
CA ILE A 13 -34.26 -6.21 24.42
C ILE A 13 -35.46 -5.25 24.52
N LYS A 14 -36.64 -5.77 24.86
CA LYS A 14 -37.87 -4.98 24.94
C LYS A 14 -37.80 -3.91 26.05
N ARG A 15 -37.14 -4.23 27.18
CA ARG A 15 -37.03 -3.35 28.34
C ARG A 15 -35.98 -2.23 28.16
N PHE A 16 -34.89 -2.47 27.39
CA PHE A 16 -33.75 -1.55 27.22
C PHE A 16 -33.41 -1.28 25.76
N LYS A 17 -34.40 -0.92 24.96
CA LYS A 17 -34.28 -0.76 23.49
C LYS A 17 -33.12 0.16 23.07
N HIS A 18 -33.02 1.36 23.64
CA HIS A 18 -32.00 2.34 23.25
C HIS A 18 -30.56 1.81 23.42
N SER A 19 -30.26 1.24 24.57
CA SER A 19 -28.91 0.71 24.82
C SER A 19 -28.64 -0.59 24.04
N PHE A 20 -29.67 -1.38 23.69
CA PHE A 20 -29.52 -2.53 22.80
C PHE A 20 -29.08 -2.07 21.41
N PHE A 21 -29.76 -1.09 20.82
CA PHE A 21 -29.42 -0.58 19.50
C PHE A 21 -28.07 0.12 19.46
N ILE A 22 -27.69 0.90 20.49
CA ILE A 22 -26.35 1.50 20.56
C ILE A 22 -25.25 0.44 20.57
N ASN A 23 -25.44 -0.63 21.37
CA ASN A 23 -24.49 -1.75 21.40
C ASN A 23 -24.47 -2.51 20.07
N LEU A 24 -25.63 -2.79 19.48
CA LEU A 24 -25.73 -3.47 18.19
C LEU A 24 -25.01 -2.68 17.09
N ILE A 25 -25.33 -1.40 16.95
CA ILE A 25 -24.72 -0.53 15.93
C ILE A 25 -23.21 -0.42 16.15
N GLY A 26 -22.79 -0.09 17.40
CA GLY A 26 -21.36 0.08 17.69
C GLY A 26 -20.53 -1.18 17.45
N LEU A 27 -21.04 -2.33 17.91
CA LEU A 27 -20.33 -3.61 17.75
C LEU A 27 -20.38 -4.10 16.30
N SER A 28 -21.52 -3.95 15.59
CA SER A 28 -21.64 -4.31 14.19
C SER A 28 -20.74 -3.47 13.29
N THR A 29 -20.66 -2.17 13.52
CA THR A 29 -19.77 -1.26 12.78
C THR A 29 -18.30 -1.63 13.03
N GLY A 30 -17.91 -1.84 14.30
CA GLY A 30 -16.55 -2.26 14.63
C GLY A 30 -16.17 -3.60 14.01
N LEU A 31 -17.06 -4.60 14.07
CA LEU A 31 -16.87 -5.90 13.42
C LEU A 31 -16.80 -5.79 11.90
N ALA A 32 -17.69 -4.99 11.27
CA ALA A 32 -17.67 -4.80 9.82
C ALA A 32 -16.35 -4.19 9.34
N CYS A 33 -15.86 -3.14 10.02
CA CYS A 33 -14.54 -2.55 9.72
C CYS A 33 -13.41 -3.57 9.87
N THR A 34 -13.42 -4.32 10.99
CA THR A 34 -12.41 -5.35 11.25
C THR A 34 -12.42 -6.45 10.18
N LEU A 35 -13.61 -6.89 9.73
CA LEU A 35 -13.74 -7.89 8.68
C LEU A 35 -13.29 -7.37 7.32
N LEU A 36 -13.61 -6.12 6.94
CA LEU A 36 -13.12 -5.49 5.70
C LEU A 36 -11.60 -5.39 5.69
N ILE A 37 -11.00 -4.94 6.80
CA ILE A 37 -9.54 -4.89 6.91
C ILE A 37 -8.94 -6.29 6.89
N TYR A 38 -9.56 -7.27 7.55
CA TYR A 38 -9.12 -8.66 7.52
C TYR A 38 -9.12 -9.23 6.10
N LEU A 39 -10.18 -8.96 5.31
CA LEU A 39 -10.24 -9.35 3.90
C LEU A 39 -9.08 -8.75 3.11
N TRP A 40 -8.80 -7.46 3.30
CA TRP A 40 -7.69 -6.78 2.65
C TRP A 40 -6.32 -7.34 3.08
N VAL A 41 -6.09 -7.53 4.39
CA VAL A 41 -4.85 -8.12 4.93
C VAL A 41 -4.63 -9.52 4.40
N ASN A 42 -5.69 -10.33 4.33
CA ASN A 42 -5.60 -11.68 3.80
C ASN A 42 -5.28 -11.69 2.30
N ASP A 43 -5.86 -10.77 1.51
CA ASP A 43 -5.53 -10.59 0.11
C ASP A 43 -4.06 -10.18 -0.09
N GLU A 44 -3.58 -9.14 0.64
CA GLU A 44 -2.19 -8.70 0.60
C GLU A 44 -1.20 -9.83 0.93
N ARG A 45 -1.54 -10.68 1.91
CA ARG A 45 -0.71 -11.82 2.30
C ARG A 45 -0.80 -13.01 1.36
N SER A 46 -1.82 -13.06 0.50
CA SER A 46 -2.03 -14.14 -0.47
C SER A 46 -1.35 -13.90 -1.81
N VAL A 47 -0.78 -12.70 -2.01
CA VAL A 47 -0.09 -12.34 -3.26
C VAL A 47 1.04 -13.33 -3.53
N ASP A 48 1.07 -13.86 -4.76
CA ASP A 48 2.03 -14.83 -5.28
C ASP A 48 2.07 -16.19 -4.55
N ARG A 49 1.19 -16.45 -3.59
CA ARG A 49 1.11 -17.73 -2.86
C ARG A 49 0.26 -18.80 -3.53
N PHE A 50 -0.20 -18.56 -4.74
CA PHE A 50 -1.00 -19.51 -5.52
C PHE A 50 -0.14 -20.54 -6.26
N HIS A 51 1.17 -20.41 -6.26
CA HIS A 51 2.07 -21.36 -6.91
C HIS A 51 2.14 -22.69 -6.13
N GLN A 52 2.03 -23.82 -6.83
CA GLN A 52 2.12 -25.15 -6.23
C GLN A 52 3.48 -25.39 -5.56
N ASN A 53 4.52 -24.76 -6.10
CA ASN A 53 5.88 -24.83 -5.58
C ASN A 53 6.19 -23.75 -4.54
N ASP A 54 5.21 -22.95 -4.09
CA ASP A 54 5.43 -21.79 -3.20
C ASP A 54 6.42 -22.06 -2.05
N PRO A 55 6.35 -23.17 -1.29
CA PRO A 55 7.29 -23.44 -0.21
C PRO A 55 8.75 -23.67 -0.65
N HIS A 56 8.97 -23.95 -1.95
CA HIS A 56 10.27 -24.30 -2.51
C HIS A 56 10.70 -23.36 -3.65
N LEU A 57 9.89 -22.34 -3.95
CA LEU A 57 10.11 -21.36 -5.00
C LEU A 57 10.82 -20.11 -4.44
N PHE A 58 12.00 -19.83 -4.99
CA PHE A 58 12.85 -18.74 -4.54
C PHE A 58 13.31 -17.84 -5.70
N GLN A 59 13.58 -16.59 -5.38
CA GLN A 59 14.36 -15.69 -6.20
C GLN A 59 15.79 -15.63 -5.68
N VAL A 60 16.77 -15.63 -6.57
CA VAL A 60 18.16 -15.39 -6.21
C VAL A 60 18.39 -13.89 -6.14
N MET A 61 18.95 -13.44 -5.03
CA MET A 61 19.30 -12.06 -4.75
C MET A 61 20.81 -11.92 -4.61
N GLY A 62 21.33 -10.72 -4.77
CA GLY A 62 22.75 -10.45 -4.58
C GLY A 62 22.98 -9.25 -3.65
N ASN A 63 23.88 -9.43 -2.69
CA ASN A 63 24.44 -8.35 -1.88
C ASN A 63 25.76 -7.90 -2.52
N LEU A 64 25.78 -6.65 -3.00
CA LEU A 64 26.98 -6.04 -3.57
C LEU A 64 27.63 -5.16 -2.52
N GLU A 65 28.88 -5.45 -2.21
CA GLU A 65 29.69 -4.57 -1.38
C GLU A 65 30.20 -3.40 -2.21
N ASN A 66 29.83 -2.19 -1.81
CA ASN A 66 30.25 -0.96 -2.43
C ASN A 66 30.66 0.06 -1.33
N GLU A 67 31.98 0.30 -1.19
CA GLU A 67 32.57 1.26 -0.22
C GLU A 67 32.11 1.07 1.23
N GLY A 68 32.01 -0.18 1.70
CA GLY A 68 31.59 -0.49 3.06
C GLY A 68 30.08 -0.40 3.27
N LYS A 69 29.30 -0.15 2.20
CA LYS A 69 27.83 -0.29 2.18
C LYS A 69 27.45 -1.51 1.36
N VAL A 70 26.49 -2.26 1.86
CA VAL A 70 25.93 -3.39 1.13
C VAL A 70 24.65 -2.97 0.44
N VAL A 71 24.62 -3.11 -0.88
CA VAL A 71 23.42 -2.86 -1.71
C VAL A 71 22.85 -4.18 -2.15
N THR A 72 21.62 -4.46 -1.72
CA THR A 72 20.88 -5.67 -2.14
C THR A 72 20.12 -5.41 -3.43
N GLN A 73 20.26 -6.32 -4.39
CA GLN A 73 19.57 -6.26 -5.68
C GLN A 73 19.02 -7.61 -6.11
N SER A 74 17.97 -7.59 -6.94
CA SER A 74 17.39 -8.78 -7.56
C SER A 74 18.11 -9.19 -8.87
N GLY A 75 18.89 -8.28 -9.42
CA GLY A 75 19.63 -8.51 -10.66
C GLY A 75 20.71 -9.56 -10.49
N THR A 76 20.80 -10.49 -11.45
CA THR A 76 21.77 -11.58 -11.50
C THR A 76 22.31 -11.72 -12.94
N PRO A 77 23.45 -12.38 -13.14
CA PRO A 77 23.98 -12.65 -14.47
C PRO A 77 23.05 -13.54 -15.31
N LYS A 78 23.00 -13.30 -16.62
CA LYS A 78 22.09 -14.00 -17.55
C LYS A 78 22.26 -15.54 -17.57
N HIS A 79 23.45 -16.05 -17.29
CA HIS A 79 23.75 -17.49 -17.27
C HIS A 79 23.64 -18.14 -15.89
N LEU A 80 23.30 -17.38 -14.85
CA LEU A 80 23.28 -17.92 -13.48
C LEU A 80 22.33 -19.10 -13.32
N ALA A 81 21.13 -19.05 -13.91
CA ALA A 81 20.17 -20.14 -13.82
C ALA A 81 20.69 -21.45 -14.46
N GLU A 82 21.38 -21.36 -15.60
CA GLU A 82 21.99 -22.51 -16.26
C GLU A 82 23.11 -23.13 -15.41
N LEU A 83 23.97 -22.28 -14.84
CA LEU A 83 25.06 -22.71 -13.96
C LEU A 83 24.55 -23.37 -12.70
N LEU A 84 23.50 -22.80 -12.07
CA LEU A 84 22.88 -23.38 -10.87
C LEU A 84 22.21 -24.74 -11.18
N ASN A 85 21.54 -24.87 -12.32
CA ASN A 85 20.97 -26.15 -12.74
C ASN A 85 22.06 -27.25 -12.99
N ALA A 86 23.21 -26.84 -13.50
CA ALA A 86 24.30 -27.77 -13.82
C ALA A 86 25.14 -28.19 -12.62
N GLU A 87 25.38 -27.28 -11.67
CA GLU A 87 26.38 -27.45 -10.62
C GLU A 87 25.79 -27.66 -9.21
N MET A 88 24.49 -27.34 -9.01
CA MET A 88 23.84 -27.44 -7.70
C MET A 88 22.81 -28.57 -7.64
N PRO A 89 23.16 -29.74 -7.07
CA PRO A 89 22.26 -30.90 -7.03
C PRO A 89 21.01 -30.66 -6.18
N GLU A 90 21.01 -29.66 -5.29
CA GLU A 90 19.87 -29.24 -4.47
C GLU A 90 18.81 -28.51 -5.28
N VAL A 91 19.20 -27.92 -6.42
CA VAL A 91 18.29 -27.21 -7.32
C VAL A 91 17.53 -28.26 -8.14
N GLU A 92 16.21 -28.24 -8.07
CA GLU A 92 15.36 -29.04 -8.93
C GLU A 92 15.28 -28.40 -10.32
N ARG A 93 15.17 -27.08 -10.34
CA ARG A 93 15.05 -26.28 -11.57
C ARG A 93 15.32 -24.80 -11.30
N ALA A 94 16.00 -24.14 -12.23
CA ALA A 94 16.16 -22.70 -12.23
C ALA A 94 15.83 -22.11 -13.60
N ALA A 95 15.38 -20.86 -13.63
CA ALA A 95 15.03 -20.13 -14.84
C ALA A 95 15.48 -18.67 -14.76
N THR A 96 16.00 -18.15 -15.88
CA THR A 96 16.29 -16.73 -16.09
C THR A 96 15.07 -16.04 -16.67
N VAL A 97 14.73 -14.87 -16.14
CA VAL A 97 13.59 -14.04 -16.58
C VAL A 97 14.06 -12.59 -16.67
N THR A 98 13.58 -11.85 -17.67
CA THR A 98 13.82 -10.41 -17.73
C THR A 98 13.06 -9.69 -16.61
N PRO A 99 13.61 -8.61 -16.03
CA PRO A 99 12.95 -7.88 -14.96
C PRO A 99 11.55 -7.42 -15.34
N PRO A 100 10.63 -7.26 -14.35
CA PRO A 100 9.32 -6.69 -14.56
C PRO A 100 9.43 -5.27 -15.16
N ALA A 101 8.53 -4.93 -16.08
CA ALA A 101 8.44 -3.62 -16.71
C ALA A 101 9.75 -3.12 -17.38
N TRP A 102 10.68 -4.03 -17.71
CA TRP A 102 11.93 -3.66 -18.39
C TRP A 102 11.69 -3.24 -19.85
N PHE A 103 10.62 -3.76 -20.45
CA PHE A 103 10.24 -3.44 -21.81
C PHE A 103 9.00 -2.55 -21.85
N PRO A 104 8.88 -1.65 -22.84
CA PRO A 104 7.61 -1.03 -23.17
C PRO A 104 6.57 -2.09 -23.61
N LYS A 105 5.34 -1.69 -23.79
CA LYS A 105 4.34 -2.58 -24.39
C LYS A 105 4.72 -2.90 -25.82
N PHE A 106 4.68 -4.16 -26.16
CA PHE A 106 4.92 -4.65 -27.52
C PHE A 106 3.68 -4.44 -28.39
N THR A 107 3.87 -4.14 -29.66
CA THR A 107 2.80 -4.22 -30.66
C THR A 107 2.75 -5.62 -31.23
N LEU A 108 1.61 -6.30 -31.06
CA LEU A 108 1.35 -7.64 -31.56
C LEU A 108 0.41 -7.58 -32.76
N LYS A 109 0.79 -8.18 -33.89
CA LYS A 109 0.04 -8.20 -35.13
C LYS A 109 -0.26 -9.65 -35.52
N ALA A 110 -1.53 -9.95 -35.77
CA ALA A 110 -2.00 -11.20 -36.33
C ALA A 110 -2.91 -10.91 -37.53
N GLN A 111 -4.02 -11.59 -37.64
CA GLN A 111 -4.98 -11.41 -38.76
C GLN A 111 -5.85 -10.17 -38.63
N HIS A 112 -5.91 -9.55 -37.47
CA HIS A 112 -6.78 -8.41 -37.14
C HIS A 112 -5.95 -7.17 -36.78
N GLU A 113 -6.62 -6.15 -36.20
CA GLU A 113 -5.96 -4.93 -35.76
C GLU A 113 -4.83 -5.19 -34.76
N PRO A 114 -3.76 -4.39 -34.78
CA PRO A 114 -2.65 -4.51 -33.87
C PRO A 114 -3.09 -4.25 -32.43
N ILE A 115 -2.52 -4.99 -31.49
CA ILE A 115 -2.84 -4.90 -30.05
C ILE A 115 -1.55 -4.64 -29.27
N LYS A 116 -1.62 -3.75 -28.29
CA LYS A 116 -0.56 -3.54 -27.30
C LYS A 116 -0.64 -4.61 -26.21
N GLY A 117 0.49 -5.26 -25.91
CA GLY A 117 0.59 -6.25 -24.84
C GLY A 117 1.85 -6.12 -24.01
N VAL A 118 1.77 -6.47 -22.74
CA VAL A 118 2.91 -6.54 -21.83
C VAL A 118 3.53 -7.91 -21.93
N GLY A 119 4.83 -7.97 -22.24
CA GLY A 119 5.54 -9.24 -22.39
C GLY A 119 6.86 -9.29 -21.65
N LYS A 120 7.39 -10.49 -21.50
CA LYS A 120 8.70 -10.76 -20.93
C LYS A 120 9.40 -11.89 -21.68
N PHE A 121 10.71 -11.96 -21.50
CA PHE A 121 11.48 -13.11 -21.96
C PHE A 121 11.83 -14.00 -20.77
N ALA A 122 11.67 -15.31 -20.96
CA ALA A 122 11.96 -16.31 -19.93
C ALA A 122 12.58 -17.58 -20.53
N SER A 123 13.45 -18.24 -19.78
CA SER A 123 14.05 -19.51 -20.18
C SER A 123 13.01 -20.65 -20.17
N ALA A 124 13.30 -21.75 -20.83
CA ALA A 124 12.38 -22.87 -21.08
C ALA A 124 11.72 -23.44 -19.82
N GLY A 125 12.40 -23.38 -18.66
CA GLY A 125 11.89 -23.85 -17.37
C GLY A 125 10.79 -23.00 -16.73
N PHE A 126 10.45 -21.85 -17.27
CA PHE A 126 9.55 -20.86 -16.64
C PHE A 126 8.18 -21.42 -16.24
N PHE A 127 7.45 -22.03 -17.17
CA PHE A 127 6.12 -22.61 -16.89
C PHE A 127 6.13 -23.88 -16.03
N GLN A 128 7.30 -24.48 -15.85
CA GLN A 128 7.47 -25.61 -14.95
C GLN A 128 7.77 -25.15 -13.52
N LEU A 129 8.49 -24.04 -13.39
CA LEU A 129 8.89 -23.42 -12.13
C LEU A 129 7.71 -22.68 -11.52
N PHE A 130 7.04 -21.82 -12.32
CA PHE A 130 5.82 -21.12 -11.95
C PHE A 130 4.60 -21.95 -12.35
N SER A 131 3.64 -22.05 -11.44
CA SER A 131 2.46 -22.93 -11.64
C SER A 131 1.35 -22.24 -12.44
N TYR A 132 1.70 -21.41 -13.42
CA TYR A 132 0.70 -20.86 -14.33
C TYR A 132 0.03 -21.97 -15.12
N GLU A 133 -1.30 -21.95 -15.15
CA GLU A 133 -2.12 -22.97 -15.82
C GLU A 133 -2.08 -22.77 -17.34
N LEU A 134 -1.57 -23.78 -18.07
CA LEU A 134 -1.66 -23.80 -19.53
C LEU A 134 -2.99 -24.42 -19.94
N LEU A 135 -3.78 -23.66 -20.71
CA LEU A 135 -5.01 -24.13 -21.34
C LEU A 135 -4.70 -24.97 -22.60
N GLN A 136 -3.58 -24.62 -23.28
CA GLN A 136 -3.08 -25.30 -24.46
C GLN A 136 -1.55 -25.28 -24.45
N GLY A 137 -0.94 -26.31 -25.01
CA GLY A 137 0.51 -26.51 -25.05
C GLY A 137 1.02 -27.33 -23.87
N SER A 138 2.29 -27.75 -23.96
CA SER A 138 2.97 -28.54 -22.92
C SER A 138 4.01 -27.69 -22.21
N LYS A 139 4.00 -27.68 -20.87
CA LYS A 139 4.94 -26.89 -20.04
C LYS A 139 6.41 -27.15 -20.38
N ASN A 140 6.72 -28.32 -20.92
CA ASN A 140 8.08 -28.69 -21.28
C ASN A 140 8.51 -28.16 -22.65
N GLN A 141 7.58 -27.78 -23.51
CA GLN A 141 7.84 -27.48 -24.92
C GLN A 141 7.52 -26.06 -25.35
N VAL A 142 6.63 -25.36 -24.60
CA VAL A 142 6.09 -24.06 -25.04
C VAL A 142 7.13 -22.95 -25.24
N LEU A 143 8.30 -23.01 -24.58
CA LEU A 143 9.42 -22.08 -24.72
C LEU A 143 10.71 -22.74 -25.21
N ALA A 144 10.64 -23.95 -25.79
CA ALA A 144 11.83 -24.69 -26.25
C ALA A 144 12.40 -24.13 -27.56
N ASP A 145 11.55 -23.62 -28.45
CA ASP A 145 11.96 -23.02 -29.72
C ASP A 145 11.94 -21.49 -29.62
N LYS A 146 13.01 -20.82 -30.03
CA LYS A 146 13.18 -19.37 -30.00
C LYS A 146 12.21 -18.60 -30.90
N SER A 147 11.55 -19.25 -31.83
CA SER A 147 10.54 -18.66 -32.74
C SER A 147 9.12 -18.83 -32.23
N THR A 148 8.92 -19.13 -30.93
CA THR A 148 7.62 -19.34 -30.33
C THR A 148 7.20 -18.20 -29.41
N ILE A 149 5.90 -18.15 -29.08
CA ILE A 149 5.31 -17.26 -28.08
C ILE A 149 4.21 -18.00 -27.32
N VAL A 150 4.15 -17.76 -26.02
CA VAL A 150 3.04 -18.23 -25.16
C VAL A 150 2.20 -17.02 -24.76
N ILE A 151 0.91 -17.06 -25.04
CA ILE A 151 0.00 -15.91 -24.86
C ILE A 151 -1.08 -16.19 -23.82
N SER A 152 -1.59 -15.13 -23.17
CA SER A 152 -2.72 -15.26 -22.24
C SER A 152 -4.02 -15.57 -22.98
N GLU A 153 -4.98 -16.14 -22.27
CA GLU A 153 -6.34 -16.40 -22.78
C GLU A 153 -6.99 -15.11 -23.28
N LYS A 154 -6.82 -14.01 -22.57
CA LYS A 154 -7.34 -12.67 -22.95
C LYS A 154 -6.74 -12.22 -24.28
N LEU A 155 -5.42 -12.33 -24.43
CA LEU A 155 -4.73 -11.94 -25.65
C LEU A 155 -5.10 -12.86 -26.82
N ALA A 156 -5.22 -14.17 -26.60
CA ALA A 156 -5.68 -15.12 -27.62
C ALA A 156 -7.08 -14.78 -28.15
N LYS A 157 -8.01 -14.44 -27.25
CA LYS A 157 -9.38 -14.00 -27.62
C LYS A 157 -9.35 -12.68 -28.42
N SER A 158 -8.50 -11.75 -28.05
CA SER A 158 -8.39 -10.46 -28.74
C SER A 158 -7.79 -10.60 -30.14
N LEU A 159 -6.70 -11.37 -30.30
CA LEU A 159 -6.00 -11.54 -31.59
C LEU A 159 -6.71 -12.49 -32.55
N PHE A 160 -7.29 -13.58 -32.04
CA PHE A 160 -7.81 -14.67 -32.87
C PHE A 160 -9.32 -14.92 -32.70
N LYS A 161 -10.02 -14.08 -31.95
CA LYS A 161 -11.46 -14.21 -31.60
C LYS A 161 -11.80 -15.51 -30.86
N SER A 162 -10.80 -16.35 -30.54
CA SER A 162 -10.95 -17.63 -29.85
C SER A 162 -9.66 -18.04 -29.15
N ASN A 163 -9.75 -18.58 -27.95
CA ASN A 163 -8.63 -19.19 -27.27
C ASN A 163 -8.32 -20.60 -27.82
N LYS A 164 -9.34 -21.32 -28.34
CA LYS A 164 -9.17 -22.72 -28.84
C LYS A 164 -8.39 -22.82 -30.15
N ASN A 165 -8.42 -21.77 -30.96
CA ASN A 165 -7.81 -21.76 -32.31
C ASN A 165 -6.51 -20.95 -32.38
N ALA A 166 -5.89 -20.61 -31.24
CA ALA A 166 -4.67 -19.81 -31.20
C ALA A 166 -3.40 -20.62 -31.41
N LEU A 167 -3.38 -21.89 -30.99
CA LEU A 167 -2.20 -22.76 -31.07
C LEU A 167 -1.78 -22.96 -32.54
N GLY A 168 -0.47 -22.84 -32.82
CA GLY A 168 0.10 -22.97 -34.17
C GLY A 168 -0.14 -21.78 -35.08
N LYS A 169 -0.83 -20.71 -34.66
CA LYS A 169 -1.00 -19.50 -35.43
C LYS A 169 0.24 -18.61 -35.36
N ASN A 170 0.53 -17.95 -36.49
CA ASN A 170 1.62 -16.99 -36.56
C ASN A 170 1.16 -15.60 -36.15
N LEU A 171 2.04 -14.91 -35.46
CA LEU A 171 1.91 -13.49 -35.13
C LEU A 171 3.27 -12.79 -35.23
N GLU A 172 3.24 -11.50 -35.49
CA GLU A 172 4.42 -10.64 -35.45
C GLU A 172 4.39 -9.82 -34.16
N TRP A 173 5.53 -9.71 -33.47
CA TRP A 173 5.71 -8.73 -32.43
C TRP A 173 6.71 -7.65 -32.85
N ASP A 174 6.45 -6.43 -32.46
CA ASP A 174 7.33 -5.27 -32.63
C ASP A 174 7.56 -4.62 -31.28
N MET A 175 8.81 -4.36 -30.98
CA MET A 175 9.25 -3.62 -29.79
C MET A 175 10.33 -2.64 -30.22
N ALA A 176 9.99 -1.35 -30.22
CA ALA A 176 10.92 -0.26 -30.57
C ALA A 176 11.66 -0.49 -31.91
N GLY A 177 10.98 -1.04 -32.91
CA GLY A 177 11.53 -1.34 -34.23
C GLY A 177 12.17 -2.71 -34.41
N LEU A 178 12.37 -3.48 -33.32
CA LEU A 178 12.76 -4.87 -33.39
C LEU A 178 11.53 -5.73 -33.70
N LYS A 179 11.50 -6.33 -34.89
CA LYS A 179 10.38 -7.15 -35.36
C LYS A 179 10.79 -8.61 -35.49
N LYS A 180 9.95 -9.50 -34.99
CA LYS A 180 10.09 -10.94 -35.23
C LYS A 180 8.74 -11.60 -35.44
N GLN A 181 8.74 -12.58 -36.35
CA GLN A 181 7.63 -13.52 -36.53
C GLN A 181 7.79 -14.66 -35.53
N CYS A 182 6.67 -15.08 -34.92
CA CYS A 182 6.65 -16.21 -34.01
C CYS A 182 5.34 -16.99 -34.14
N THR A 183 5.37 -18.22 -33.68
CA THR A 183 4.25 -19.15 -33.67
C THR A 183 3.74 -19.33 -32.26
N VAL A 184 2.43 -19.27 -32.04
CA VAL A 184 1.83 -19.53 -30.74
C VAL A 184 2.02 -20.99 -30.36
N SER A 185 2.84 -21.26 -29.34
CA SER A 185 3.14 -22.59 -28.82
C SER A 185 2.31 -22.99 -27.62
N GLY A 186 1.63 -22.01 -26.99
CA GLY A 186 0.79 -22.27 -25.84
C GLY A 186 -0.12 -21.09 -25.49
N VAL A 187 -1.18 -21.41 -24.77
CA VAL A 187 -2.12 -20.44 -24.23
C VAL A 187 -2.23 -20.67 -22.71
N PHE A 188 -1.91 -19.67 -21.90
CA PHE A 188 -2.09 -19.74 -20.45
C PHE A 188 -3.35 -19.01 -19.99
N LYS A 189 -3.94 -19.48 -18.91
CA LYS A 189 -5.09 -18.87 -18.25
C LYS A 189 -4.71 -17.48 -17.76
N ASN A 190 -5.64 -16.52 -17.83
CA ASN A 190 -5.38 -15.19 -17.29
C ASN A 190 -4.82 -15.27 -15.87
N LEU A 191 -3.83 -14.42 -15.59
CA LEU A 191 -3.19 -14.39 -14.29
C LEU A 191 -4.21 -14.00 -13.21
N PRO A 192 -4.12 -14.58 -12.02
CA PRO A 192 -5.00 -14.20 -10.92
C PRO A 192 -4.73 -12.76 -10.48
N THR A 193 -5.74 -12.12 -9.91
CA THR A 193 -5.65 -10.72 -9.45
C THR A 193 -4.65 -10.50 -8.32
N ASN A 194 -4.31 -11.57 -7.59
CA ASN A 194 -3.28 -11.59 -6.56
C ASN A 194 -1.90 -12.03 -7.06
N ALA A 195 -1.65 -11.99 -8.38
CA ALA A 195 -0.29 -12.05 -8.91
C ALA A 195 0.33 -10.65 -8.88
N SER A 196 1.53 -10.52 -8.29
CA SER A 196 2.25 -9.25 -8.17
C SER A 196 2.64 -8.66 -9.52
N GLU A 197 2.83 -9.51 -10.52
CA GLU A 197 3.18 -9.14 -11.87
C GLU A 197 2.10 -9.60 -12.86
N GLN A 198 1.66 -8.69 -13.72
CA GLN A 198 0.69 -8.95 -14.78
C GLN A 198 1.38 -8.87 -16.14
N PHE A 199 1.23 -9.91 -16.95
CA PHE A 199 1.76 -9.96 -18.31
C PHE A 199 0.79 -10.70 -19.23
N ASP A 200 0.84 -10.34 -20.52
CA ASP A 200 -0.05 -10.91 -21.55
C ASP A 200 0.61 -12.05 -22.34
N PHE A 201 1.95 -12.08 -22.40
CA PHE A 201 2.68 -13.12 -23.12
C PHE A 201 4.11 -13.32 -22.59
N VAL A 202 4.68 -14.46 -22.96
CA VAL A 202 6.06 -14.84 -22.65
C VAL A 202 6.76 -15.26 -23.94
N LEU A 203 7.96 -14.71 -24.18
CA LEU A 203 8.87 -15.07 -25.26
C LEU A 203 10.04 -15.90 -24.72
N PRO A 204 10.61 -16.81 -25.51
CA PRO A 204 11.79 -17.55 -25.12
C PRO A 204 13.01 -16.65 -24.91
N PHE A 205 13.74 -16.83 -23.80
CA PHE A 205 14.95 -16.08 -23.49
C PHE A 205 16.03 -16.23 -24.55
N GLU A 206 16.07 -17.38 -25.22
CA GLU A 206 16.95 -17.64 -26.35
C GLU A 206 16.78 -16.64 -27.51
N SER A 207 15.55 -16.20 -27.76
CA SER A 207 15.27 -15.16 -28.76
C SER A 207 15.81 -13.79 -28.37
N PHE A 208 15.92 -13.52 -27.07
CA PHE A 208 16.48 -12.30 -26.53
C PHE A 208 18.02 -12.32 -26.56
N LEU A 209 18.64 -13.49 -26.34
CA LEU A 209 20.09 -13.66 -26.49
C LEU A 209 20.58 -13.38 -27.92
N ASP A 210 19.75 -13.61 -28.95
CA ASP A 210 20.07 -13.20 -30.32
C ASP A 210 20.17 -11.68 -30.50
N ILE A 211 19.54 -10.88 -29.60
CA ILE A 211 19.57 -9.42 -29.61
C ILE A 211 20.76 -8.89 -28.80
N ILE A 212 20.96 -9.40 -27.57
CA ILE A 212 21.97 -8.89 -26.63
C ILE A 212 23.32 -9.61 -26.72
N GLY A 213 23.41 -10.66 -27.55
CA GLY A 213 24.61 -11.52 -27.67
C GLY A 213 24.66 -12.66 -26.65
N ARG A 214 25.27 -13.76 -27.09
CA ARG A 214 25.39 -15.04 -26.33
C ARG A 214 26.63 -15.10 -25.45
N GLY A 215 27.54 -14.11 -25.54
CA GLY A 215 28.77 -14.09 -24.77
C GLY A 215 28.51 -14.11 -23.27
N ILE A 216 29.46 -14.63 -22.50
CA ILE A 216 29.38 -14.60 -21.01
C ILE A 216 29.46 -13.15 -20.57
N SER A 217 28.43 -12.72 -19.82
CA SER A 217 28.43 -11.44 -19.12
C SER A 217 28.05 -11.70 -17.66
N TRP A 218 28.80 -11.06 -16.77
CA TRP A 218 28.55 -11.09 -15.33
C TRP A 218 27.75 -9.87 -14.85
N ASP A 219 27.13 -9.14 -15.77
CA ASP A 219 26.27 -8.01 -15.44
C ASP A 219 25.01 -8.51 -14.71
N ASN A 220 24.73 -7.92 -13.57
CA ASN A 220 23.62 -8.31 -12.71
C ASN A 220 22.33 -7.57 -13.13
N VAL A 221 21.72 -7.97 -14.23
CA VAL A 221 20.56 -7.28 -14.84
C VAL A 221 19.33 -8.15 -15.00
N PHE A 222 19.45 -9.48 -14.87
CA PHE A 222 18.35 -10.43 -15.04
C PHE A 222 17.88 -10.98 -13.70
N ASN A 223 16.66 -11.49 -13.64
CA ASN A 223 16.16 -12.18 -12.46
C ASN A 223 16.35 -13.69 -12.63
N THR A 224 16.91 -14.33 -11.61
CA THR A 224 17.01 -15.79 -11.53
C THR A 224 16.05 -16.31 -10.47
N TYR A 225 15.18 -17.24 -10.87
CA TYR A 225 14.28 -17.95 -9.99
C TYR A 225 14.63 -19.42 -9.96
N LEU A 226 14.43 -20.08 -8.83
CA LEU A 226 14.71 -21.51 -8.69
C LEU A 226 13.70 -22.21 -7.77
N VAL A 227 13.55 -23.50 -7.99
CA VAL A 227 12.86 -24.42 -7.08
C VAL A 227 13.89 -25.35 -6.47
N LEU A 228 13.91 -25.43 -5.15
CA LEU A 228 14.75 -26.39 -4.42
C LEU A 228 14.02 -27.73 -4.25
N LYS A 229 14.79 -28.82 -4.24
CA LYS A 229 14.28 -30.15 -3.92
C LYS A 229 13.72 -30.18 -2.50
N LYS A 230 12.72 -31.02 -2.27
CA LYS A 230 12.10 -31.19 -0.96
C LYS A 230 13.14 -31.63 0.09
N GLY A 231 13.09 -30.99 1.26
CA GLY A 231 14.00 -31.32 2.38
C GLY A 231 15.36 -30.62 2.35
N VAL A 232 15.62 -29.75 1.37
CA VAL A 232 16.83 -28.92 1.35
C VAL A 232 16.73 -27.83 2.43
N ASP A 233 17.78 -27.72 3.24
CA ASP A 233 17.94 -26.66 4.23
C ASP A 233 18.35 -25.35 3.52
N HIS A 234 17.52 -24.33 3.66
CA HIS A 234 17.69 -23.04 2.98
C HIS A 234 18.93 -22.27 3.46
N GLU A 235 19.26 -22.35 4.76
CA GLU A 235 20.43 -21.65 5.32
C GLU A 235 21.74 -22.29 4.81
N ARG A 236 21.79 -23.62 4.78
CA ARG A 236 22.93 -24.34 4.21
C ARG A 236 23.09 -24.08 2.72
N PHE A 237 21.98 -23.99 1.99
CA PHE A 237 22.02 -23.65 0.59
C PHE A 237 22.48 -22.22 0.38
N ASN A 238 22.04 -21.25 1.16
CA ASN A 238 22.54 -19.88 1.13
C ASN A 238 24.05 -19.82 1.36
N ALA A 239 24.57 -20.48 2.37
CA ALA A 239 26.01 -20.53 2.62
C ALA A 239 26.79 -21.14 1.43
N LYS A 240 26.21 -22.12 0.73
CA LYS A 240 26.83 -22.79 -0.41
C LYS A 240 26.88 -21.92 -1.66
N ILE A 241 25.87 -21.06 -1.90
CA ILE A 241 25.81 -20.20 -3.08
C ILE A 241 26.42 -18.82 -2.87
N ALA A 242 26.71 -18.44 -1.63
CA ALA A 242 27.13 -17.08 -1.27
C ALA A 242 28.30 -16.57 -2.13
N ASP A 243 29.34 -17.39 -2.32
CA ASP A 243 30.53 -17.07 -3.10
C ASP A 243 30.50 -17.61 -4.55
N PHE A 244 29.34 -18.11 -5.01
CA PHE A 244 29.24 -18.80 -6.30
C PHE A 244 29.71 -17.94 -7.49
N ILE A 245 29.32 -16.68 -7.54
CA ILE A 245 29.75 -15.74 -8.59
C ILE A 245 31.25 -15.45 -8.45
N GLN A 246 31.76 -15.24 -7.24
CA GLN A 246 33.18 -14.93 -7.00
C GLN A 246 34.10 -16.09 -7.44
N ARG A 247 33.68 -17.35 -7.23
CA ARG A 247 34.42 -18.52 -7.73
C ARG A 247 34.52 -18.57 -9.26
N LYS A 248 33.53 -18.03 -9.97
CA LYS A 248 33.49 -17.96 -11.44
C LYS A 248 34.08 -16.69 -12.02
N ASN A 249 33.99 -15.61 -11.29
CA ASN A 249 34.54 -14.29 -11.63
C ASN A 249 35.20 -13.65 -10.39
N PRO A 250 36.50 -13.87 -10.18
CA PRO A 250 37.22 -13.41 -8.98
C PRO A 250 37.19 -11.90 -8.74
N GLY A 251 36.85 -11.11 -9.76
CA GLY A 251 36.69 -9.64 -9.62
C GLY A 251 35.31 -9.20 -9.10
N ALA A 252 34.35 -10.09 -9.03
CA ALA A 252 33.01 -9.76 -8.59
C ALA A 252 32.91 -9.74 -7.05
N LYS A 253 32.39 -8.66 -6.49
CA LYS A 253 32.11 -8.52 -5.05
C LYS A 253 30.61 -8.68 -4.81
N VAL A 254 30.08 -9.85 -5.11
CA VAL A 254 28.64 -10.17 -4.97
C VAL A 254 28.49 -11.41 -4.11
N GLU A 255 27.72 -11.33 -3.06
CA GLU A 255 27.29 -12.45 -2.24
C GLU A 255 25.85 -12.83 -2.58
N LEU A 256 25.63 -14.06 -3.05
CA LEU A 256 24.30 -14.53 -3.43
C LEU A 256 23.55 -15.10 -2.21
N PHE A 257 22.23 -14.89 -2.22
CA PHE A 257 21.31 -15.56 -1.32
C PHE A 257 19.96 -15.80 -2.00
N ILE A 258 19.14 -16.71 -1.44
CA ILE A 258 17.78 -16.94 -1.94
C ILE A 258 16.76 -16.30 -1.01
N LYS A 259 15.67 -15.82 -1.62
CA LYS A 259 14.52 -15.22 -0.97
C LYS A 259 13.26 -15.95 -1.42
N PRO A 260 12.33 -16.36 -0.53
CA PRO A 260 11.06 -16.93 -0.94
C PRO A 260 10.34 -16.00 -1.93
N PHE A 261 9.85 -16.56 -3.04
CA PHE A 261 9.23 -15.76 -4.09
C PHE A 261 8.00 -14.97 -3.59
N ALA A 262 7.16 -15.61 -2.78
CA ALA A 262 5.99 -14.98 -2.18
C ALA A 262 6.31 -13.77 -1.27
N ASP A 263 7.55 -13.66 -0.80
CA ASP A 263 7.98 -12.56 0.06
C ASP A 263 8.43 -11.32 -0.75
N ASN A 264 8.59 -11.44 -2.06
CA ASN A 264 9.01 -10.31 -2.91
C ASN A 264 8.05 -9.13 -2.85
N TYR A 265 6.75 -9.40 -2.81
CA TYR A 265 5.72 -8.37 -2.77
C TYR A 265 5.69 -7.59 -1.44
N LEU A 266 5.82 -8.30 -0.32
CA LEU A 266 5.68 -7.70 1.01
C LEU A 266 7.00 -7.16 1.57
N TYR A 267 8.12 -7.81 1.28
CA TYR A 267 9.42 -7.57 1.93
C TYR A 267 10.47 -7.11 0.91
N GLY A 268 10.24 -5.94 0.28
CA GLY A 268 11.07 -5.43 -0.81
C GLY A 268 12.21 -4.50 -0.39
N GLN A 269 12.23 -4.00 0.84
CA GLN A 269 13.23 -3.03 1.30
C GLN A 269 14.38 -3.72 2.06
N TYR A 270 15.60 -3.29 1.74
CA TYR A 270 16.83 -3.79 2.35
C TYR A 270 17.71 -2.62 2.77
N GLU A 271 18.35 -2.75 3.94
CA GLU A 271 19.35 -1.81 4.45
C GLU A 271 20.61 -2.58 4.82
N ASN A 272 21.74 -2.21 4.22
CA ASN A 272 23.03 -2.87 4.42
C ASN A 272 22.98 -4.41 4.31
N GLY A 273 22.28 -4.93 3.31
CA GLY A 273 22.16 -6.37 3.07
C GLY A 273 21.11 -7.10 3.89
N VAL A 274 20.48 -6.42 4.85
CA VAL A 274 19.45 -6.99 5.73
C VAL A 274 18.08 -6.49 5.32
N GLN A 275 17.08 -7.36 5.36
CA GLN A 275 15.71 -6.99 5.08
C GLN A 275 15.17 -6.04 6.16
N ALA A 276 14.77 -4.83 5.76
CA ALA A 276 14.40 -3.74 6.65
C ALA A 276 12.90 -3.41 6.66
N GLY A 277 12.13 -3.91 5.68
CA GLY A 277 10.71 -3.59 5.60
C GLY A 277 10.12 -3.76 4.21
N GLY A 278 9.11 -2.94 3.87
CA GLY A 278 8.41 -2.93 2.61
C GLY A 278 6.90 -2.76 2.80
N ARG A 279 6.10 -3.30 1.88
CA ARG A 279 4.62 -3.25 1.96
C ARG A 279 4.06 -3.91 3.22
N ILE A 280 4.81 -4.79 3.88
CA ILE A 280 4.42 -5.43 5.14
C ILE A 280 4.11 -4.39 6.23
N GLU A 281 4.72 -3.21 6.19
CA GLU A 281 4.45 -2.14 7.16
C GLU A 281 3.01 -1.64 7.07
N TYR A 282 2.45 -1.54 5.86
CA TYR A 282 1.04 -1.20 5.67
C TYR A 282 0.11 -2.31 6.19
N VAL A 283 0.48 -3.58 5.97
CA VAL A 283 -0.28 -4.72 6.50
C VAL A 283 -0.30 -4.70 8.03
N ARG A 284 0.84 -4.42 8.67
CA ARG A 284 0.96 -4.27 10.13
C ARG A 284 0.13 -3.09 10.64
N LEU A 285 0.24 -1.94 9.99
CA LEU A 285 -0.51 -0.73 10.34
C LEU A 285 -2.02 -0.98 10.30
N PHE A 286 -2.55 -1.52 9.19
CA PHE A 286 -3.99 -1.79 9.08
C PHE A 286 -4.46 -2.89 10.03
N SER A 287 -3.65 -3.91 10.29
CA SER A 287 -3.96 -4.92 11.31
C SER A 287 -4.09 -4.28 12.70
N LEU A 288 -3.20 -3.34 13.03
CA LEU A 288 -3.25 -2.59 14.30
C LEU A 288 -4.49 -1.67 14.37
N ILE A 289 -4.83 -1.00 13.27
CA ILE A 289 -6.06 -0.20 13.16
C ILE A 289 -7.30 -1.06 13.38
N ALA A 290 -7.38 -2.24 12.74
CA ALA A 290 -8.49 -3.17 12.93
C ALA A 290 -8.62 -3.61 14.39
N LEU A 291 -7.49 -3.94 15.04
CA LEU A 291 -7.45 -4.30 16.45
C LEU A 291 -7.97 -3.18 17.34
N PHE A 292 -7.54 -1.95 17.12
CA PHE A 292 -7.97 -0.81 17.92
C PHE A 292 -9.45 -0.46 17.71
N ILE A 293 -9.96 -0.52 16.48
CA ILE A 293 -11.39 -0.31 16.21
C ILE A 293 -12.22 -1.37 16.94
N LEU A 294 -11.80 -2.64 16.88
CA LEU A 294 -12.46 -3.72 17.58
C LEU A 294 -12.42 -3.53 19.10
N LEU A 295 -11.28 -3.11 19.66
CA LEU A 295 -11.14 -2.82 21.08
C LEU A 295 -12.05 -1.66 21.50
N ILE A 296 -12.13 -0.58 20.72
CA ILE A 296 -13.04 0.54 20.98
C ILE A 296 -14.50 0.05 21.01
N ALA A 297 -14.90 -0.81 20.05
CA ALA A 297 -16.25 -1.37 20.02
C ALA A 297 -16.51 -2.29 21.23
N CYS A 298 -15.56 -3.12 21.62
CA CYS A 298 -15.65 -3.97 22.81
C CYS A 298 -15.73 -3.13 24.11
N VAL A 299 -14.88 -2.11 24.23
CA VAL A 299 -14.88 -1.18 25.37
C VAL A 299 -16.21 -0.45 25.47
N ASN A 300 -16.75 0.00 24.36
CA ASN A 300 -18.09 0.62 24.32
C ASN A 300 -19.16 -0.35 24.85
N PHE A 301 -19.16 -1.59 24.36
CA PHE A 301 -20.08 -2.62 24.86
C PHE A 301 -19.89 -2.89 26.35
N MET A 302 -18.64 -3.04 26.84
CA MET A 302 -18.33 -3.23 28.26
C MET A 302 -18.84 -2.09 29.12
N ASN A 303 -18.62 -0.84 28.71
CA ASN A 303 -19.06 0.35 29.42
C ASN A 303 -20.58 0.38 29.60
N LEU A 304 -21.33 0.10 28.52
CA LEU A 304 -22.78 0.12 28.55
C LEU A 304 -23.36 -1.11 29.29
N ALA A 305 -22.75 -2.29 29.12
CA ALA A 305 -23.15 -3.48 29.84
C ALA A 305 -22.95 -3.35 31.36
N THR A 306 -21.83 -2.76 31.77
CA THR A 306 -21.51 -2.51 33.20
C THR A 306 -22.40 -1.42 33.79
N ALA A 307 -22.69 -0.35 33.04
CA ALA A 307 -23.62 0.67 33.48
C ALA A 307 -25.01 0.07 33.81
N LYS A 308 -25.52 -0.80 32.94
CA LYS A 308 -26.79 -1.55 33.17
C LYS A 308 -26.72 -2.56 34.32
N ALA A 309 -25.53 -3.05 34.60
CA ALA A 309 -25.34 -4.03 35.66
C ALA A 309 -25.87 -3.54 37.01
N ALA A 310 -25.74 -2.22 37.29
CA ALA A 310 -26.29 -1.61 38.50
C ALA A 310 -27.79 -1.88 38.70
N ASN A 311 -28.58 -1.95 37.61
CA ASN A 311 -30.03 -2.22 37.69
C ASN A 311 -30.34 -3.72 37.87
N ARG A 312 -29.33 -4.62 37.66
CA ARG A 312 -29.45 -6.07 37.79
C ARG A 312 -28.84 -6.62 39.08
N ILE A 313 -28.22 -5.77 39.91
CA ILE A 313 -27.51 -6.22 41.11
C ILE A 313 -28.50 -6.92 42.07
N LYS A 314 -29.75 -6.44 42.21
CA LYS A 314 -30.78 -7.07 43.03
C LYS A 314 -31.09 -8.51 42.54
N GLU A 315 -31.27 -8.70 41.22
CA GLU A 315 -31.49 -10.02 40.58
C GLU A 315 -30.33 -10.99 40.86
N VAL A 316 -29.08 -10.54 40.68
CA VAL A 316 -27.88 -11.33 40.99
C VAL A 316 -27.79 -11.69 42.47
N GLY A 317 -28.13 -10.74 43.35
CA GLY A 317 -28.17 -10.95 44.80
C GLY A 317 -29.18 -12.03 45.18
N ILE A 318 -30.38 -11.99 44.65
CA ILE A 318 -31.44 -13.01 44.86
C ILE A 318 -30.97 -14.37 44.34
N LYS A 319 -30.44 -14.45 43.10
CA LYS A 319 -29.95 -15.71 42.52
C LYS A 319 -28.85 -16.34 43.40
N LYS A 320 -27.94 -15.55 43.92
CA LYS A 320 -26.90 -16.05 44.86
C LYS A 320 -27.47 -16.46 46.22
N ALA A 321 -28.46 -15.72 46.73
CA ALA A 321 -29.12 -16.11 48.00
C ALA A 321 -29.86 -17.44 47.89
N ILE A 322 -30.35 -17.80 46.70
CA ILE A 322 -31.00 -19.08 46.40
C ILE A 322 -29.98 -20.19 46.01
N GLY A 323 -28.65 -19.88 46.08
CA GLY A 323 -27.58 -20.88 45.88
C GLY A 323 -26.91 -20.89 44.50
N ALA A 324 -27.12 -19.91 43.63
CA ALA A 324 -26.41 -19.86 42.35
C ALA A 324 -24.91 -19.67 42.52
N ARG A 325 -24.11 -20.56 41.92
CA ARG A 325 -22.64 -20.49 41.92
C ARG A 325 -22.13 -19.32 41.08
N ARG A 326 -20.99 -18.76 41.46
CA ARG A 326 -20.33 -17.66 40.72
C ARG A 326 -20.07 -18.03 39.27
N SER A 327 -19.62 -19.27 38.99
CA SER A 327 -19.40 -19.74 37.62
C SER A 327 -20.67 -19.75 36.75
N THR A 328 -21.83 -20.14 37.33
CA THR A 328 -23.10 -20.12 36.62
C THR A 328 -23.49 -18.71 36.16
N LEU A 329 -23.24 -17.71 37.01
CA LEU A 329 -23.50 -16.31 36.65
C LEU A 329 -22.52 -15.80 35.57
N ILE A 330 -21.24 -16.18 35.66
CA ILE A 330 -20.25 -15.84 34.63
C ILE A 330 -20.69 -16.39 33.28
N TRP A 331 -21.02 -17.71 33.20
CA TRP A 331 -21.44 -18.33 31.96
C TRP A 331 -22.77 -17.76 31.42
N GLN A 332 -23.69 -17.36 32.31
CA GLN A 332 -24.92 -16.68 31.89
C GLN A 332 -24.61 -15.34 31.21
N HIS A 333 -23.76 -14.49 31.78
CA HIS A 333 -23.42 -13.18 31.22
C HIS A 333 -22.55 -13.30 29.97
N LEU A 334 -21.62 -14.26 29.93
CA LEU A 334 -20.88 -14.58 28.70
C LEU A 334 -21.82 -15.05 27.58
N GLY A 335 -22.80 -15.88 27.89
CA GLY A 335 -23.81 -16.32 26.93
C GLY A 335 -24.66 -15.17 26.37
N GLU A 336 -25.07 -14.22 27.22
CA GLU A 336 -25.76 -12.98 26.79
C GLU A 336 -24.87 -12.14 25.85
N SER A 337 -23.60 -11.99 26.19
CA SER A 337 -22.60 -11.25 25.35
C SER A 337 -22.33 -11.98 24.03
N THR A 338 -22.22 -13.31 24.07
CA THR A 338 -22.05 -14.13 22.86
C THR A 338 -23.23 -14.01 21.92
N ALA A 339 -24.46 -14.07 22.44
CA ALA A 339 -25.67 -13.89 21.63
C ALA A 339 -25.72 -12.51 20.97
N MET A 340 -25.34 -11.46 21.72
CA MET A 340 -25.25 -10.09 21.18
C MET A 340 -24.17 -9.97 20.12
N THR A 341 -23.00 -10.57 20.33
CA THR A 341 -21.89 -10.58 19.36
C THR A 341 -22.30 -11.33 18.08
N LEU A 342 -22.98 -12.48 18.19
CA LEU A 342 -23.47 -13.21 17.01
C LEU A 342 -24.46 -12.40 16.21
N LEU A 343 -25.40 -11.73 16.88
CA LEU A 343 -26.35 -10.84 16.19
C LEU A 343 -25.63 -9.67 15.52
N SER A 344 -24.67 -9.06 16.23
CA SER A 344 -23.85 -7.99 15.67
C SER A 344 -22.99 -8.46 14.50
N PHE A 345 -22.51 -9.70 14.54
CA PHE A 345 -21.75 -10.32 13.46
C PHE A 345 -22.60 -10.54 12.20
N LEU A 346 -23.86 -10.96 12.35
CA LEU A 346 -24.79 -11.07 11.22
C LEU A 346 -25.06 -9.71 10.56
N VAL A 347 -25.26 -8.67 11.38
CA VAL A 347 -25.41 -7.29 10.86
C VAL A 347 -24.11 -6.81 10.22
N ALA A 348 -22.96 -7.11 10.83
CA ALA A 348 -21.65 -6.78 10.28
C ALA A 348 -21.39 -7.46 8.93
N ALA A 349 -21.77 -8.75 8.78
CA ALA A 349 -21.67 -9.46 7.51
C ALA A 349 -22.51 -8.80 6.41
N LEU A 350 -23.73 -8.37 6.75
CA LEU A 350 -24.57 -7.60 5.83
C LEU A 350 -23.92 -6.27 5.44
N LEU A 351 -23.38 -5.54 6.42
CA LEU A 351 -22.66 -4.28 6.16
C LEU A 351 -21.42 -4.50 5.27
N VAL A 352 -20.68 -5.58 5.49
CA VAL A 352 -19.53 -5.96 4.63
C VAL A 352 -19.98 -6.17 3.19
N ILE A 353 -21.06 -6.93 2.96
CA ILE A 353 -21.59 -7.16 1.61
C ILE A 353 -21.97 -5.84 0.93
N LEU A 354 -22.64 -4.94 1.65
CA LEU A 354 -23.07 -3.65 1.12
C LEU A 354 -21.89 -2.68 0.84
N LEU A 355 -20.87 -2.69 1.68
CA LEU A 355 -19.73 -1.77 1.59
C LEU A 355 -18.58 -2.31 0.73
N LEU A 356 -18.55 -3.61 0.44
CA LEU A 356 -17.46 -4.25 -0.30
C LEU A 356 -17.18 -3.63 -1.68
N PRO A 357 -18.18 -3.26 -2.51
CA PRO A 357 -17.91 -2.61 -3.80
C PRO A 357 -17.18 -1.26 -3.62
N ALA A 358 -17.64 -0.41 -2.73
CA ALA A 358 -16.99 0.87 -2.43
C ALA A 358 -15.60 0.67 -1.80
N PHE A 359 -15.44 -0.34 -0.95
CA PHE A 359 -14.14 -0.68 -0.37
C PHE A 359 -13.15 -1.19 -1.43
N ASN A 360 -13.61 -1.96 -2.41
CA ASN A 360 -12.81 -2.39 -3.56
C ASN A 360 -12.34 -1.21 -4.40
N GLU A 361 -13.20 -0.24 -4.66
CA GLU A 361 -12.83 0.99 -5.38
C GLU A 361 -11.76 1.78 -4.61
N LEU A 362 -11.95 1.99 -3.31
CA LEU A 362 -11.01 2.71 -2.45
C LEU A 362 -9.64 2.02 -2.35
N THR A 363 -9.63 0.69 -2.25
CA THR A 363 -8.39 -0.09 -2.13
C THR A 363 -7.76 -0.42 -3.48
N GLY A 364 -8.52 -0.27 -4.58
CA GLY A 364 -8.14 -0.72 -5.92
C GLY A 364 -7.95 -2.22 -6.01
N LYS A 365 -8.66 -2.99 -5.20
CA LYS A 365 -8.64 -4.44 -5.16
C LYS A 365 -9.95 -5.03 -5.71
N GLN A 366 -9.95 -6.32 -5.97
CA GLN A 366 -11.14 -7.09 -6.36
C GLN A 366 -11.43 -8.15 -5.29
N LEU A 367 -11.61 -7.67 -4.04
CA LEU A 367 -11.92 -8.56 -2.93
C LEU A 367 -13.30 -9.18 -3.12
N ALA A 368 -13.40 -10.47 -2.88
CA ALA A 368 -14.64 -11.20 -2.91
C ALA A 368 -14.80 -12.04 -1.63
N LEU A 369 -16.06 -12.24 -1.22
CA LEU A 369 -16.37 -13.12 -0.11
C LEU A 369 -16.33 -14.58 -0.59
N ASN A 370 -15.12 -15.06 -0.86
CA ASN A 370 -14.90 -16.47 -1.15
C ASN A 370 -14.93 -17.25 0.17
N TRP A 371 -15.97 -18.05 0.38
CA TRP A 371 -16.16 -18.84 1.60
C TRP A 371 -15.13 -19.98 1.71
N ASN A 372 -13.84 -19.63 1.68
CA ASN A 372 -12.77 -20.59 1.94
C ASN A 372 -12.58 -20.80 3.45
N THR A 373 -11.97 -21.92 3.82
CA THR A 373 -11.75 -22.31 5.21
C THR A 373 -11.03 -21.23 6.02
N ASN A 374 -10.05 -20.54 5.43
CA ASN A 374 -9.26 -19.51 6.11
C ASN A 374 -10.11 -18.27 6.44
N LEU A 375 -10.97 -17.84 5.53
CA LEU A 375 -11.88 -16.71 5.76
C LEU A 375 -12.88 -17.04 6.88
N VAL A 376 -13.50 -18.22 6.81
CA VAL A 376 -14.48 -18.65 7.81
C VAL A 376 -13.84 -18.78 9.19
N LEU A 377 -12.67 -19.43 9.29
CA LEU A 377 -11.93 -19.57 10.55
C LEU A 377 -11.52 -18.20 11.11
N GLY A 378 -10.98 -17.30 10.29
CA GLY A 378 -10.62 -15.95 10.74
C GLY A 378 -11.80 -15.16 11.25
N ALA A 379 -12.95 -15.21 10.54
CA ALA A 379 -14.18 -14.55 10.96
C ALA A 379 -14.72 -15.12 12.29
N LEU A 380 -14.67 -16.44 12.46
CA LEU A 380 -15.04 -17.11 13.71
C LEU A 380 -14.11 -16.74 14.87
N VAL A 381 -12.80 -16.67 14.62
CA VAL A 381 -11.82 -16.23 15.63
C VAL A 381 -12.09 -14.79 16.06
N ILE A 382 -12.36 -13.89 15.12
CA ILE A 382 -12.72 -12.49 15.41
C ILE A 382 -14.00 -12.45 16.25
N ALA A 383 -15.03 -13.18 15.89
CA ALA A 383 -16.31 -13.23 16.63
C ALA A 383 -16.11 -13.81 18.05
N ALA A 384 -15.35 -14.90 18.20
CA ALA A 384 -15.04 -15.50 19.50
C ALA A 384 -14.23 -14.57 20.38
N ALA A 385 -13.16 -13.96 19.85
CA ALA A 385 -12.32 -12.99 20.58
C ALA A 385 -13.18 -11.78 21.02
N THR A 386 -14.03 -11.25 20.14
CA THR A 386 -14.94 -10.14 20.45
C THR A 386 -15.88 -10.51 21.60
N SER A 387 -16.50 -11.69 21.53
CA SER A 387 -17.41 -12.17 22.56
C SER A 387 -16.72 -12.31 23.93
N LEU A 388 -15.51 -12.89 23.96
CA LEU A 388 -14.74 -13.06 25.17
C LEU A 388 -14.30 -11.71 25.74
N VAL A 389 -13.72 -10.83 24.93
CA VAL A 389 -13.24 -9.51 25.39
C VAL A 389 -14.42 -8.67 25.87
N ALA A 390 -15.48 -8.52 25.06
CA ALA A 390 -16.62 -7.68 25.40
C ALA A 390 -17.40 -8.22 26.60
N GLY A 391 -17.52 -9.54 26.74
CA GLY A 391 -18.29 -10.21 27.80
C GLY A 391 -17.53 -10.39 29.11
N SER A 392 -16.20 -10.44 29.09
CA SER A 392 -15.40 -10.80 30.26
C SER A 392 -15.58 -9.84 31.45
N TYR A 393 -15.34 -8.57 31.25
CA TYR A 393 -15.41 -7.58 32.32
C TYR A 393 -16.82 -7.49 32.95
N PRO A 394 -17.94 -7.37 32.21
CA PRO A 394 -19.27 -7.41 32.79
C PRO A 394 -19.57 -8.69 33.55
N ALA A 395 -19.15 -9.86 33.05
CA ALA A 395 -19.39 -11.15 33.68
C ALA A 395 -18.64 -11.29 35.02
N PHE A 396 -17.35 -10.94 35.08
CA PHE A 396 -16.59 -10.97 36.32
C PHE A 396 -17.08 -9.94 37.32
N TYR A 397 -17.44 -8.74 36.86
CA TYR A 397 -17.96 -7.69 37.69
C TYR A 397 -19.26 -8.07 38.37
N LEU A 398 -20.31 -8.47 37.60
CA LEU A 398 -21.61 -8.82 38.13
C LEU A 398 -21.54 -10.06 39.05
N SER A 399 -20.66 -10.99 38.76
CA SER A 399 -20.50 -12.21 39.58
C SER A 399 -19.77 -11.95 40.90
N SER A 400 -19.13 -10.79 41.13
CA SER A 400 -18.34 -10.52 42.35
C SER A 400 -19.16 -10.01 43.54
N PHE A 401 -20.42 -9.51 43.33
CA PHE A 401 -21.24 -8.94 44.41
C PHE A 401 -21.58 -9.93 45.53
N LYS A 402 -21.50 -9.46 46.79
CA LYS A 402 -21.88 -10.21 48.00
C LYS A 402 -23.38 -10.08 48.22
N PRO A 403 -24.18 -11.17 48.39
CA PRO A 403 -25.64 -11.14 48.53
C PRO A 403 -26.11 -10.24 49.69
N VAL A 404 -25.43 -10.30 50.84
CA VAL A 404 -25.80 -9.55 52.07
C VAL A 404 -25.70 -8.06 51.87
N ALA A 405 -24.68 -7.56 51.14
CA ALA A 405 -24.52 -6.13 50.86
C ALA A 405 -25.61 -5.61 49.93
N VAL A 406 -26.00 -6.45 48.94
CA VAL A 406 -27.03 -6.16 47.96
C VAL A 406 -28.43 -6.06 48.61
N LEU A 407 -28.77 -7.02 49.48
CA LEU A 407 -30.08 -7.09 50.15
C LEU A 407 -30.26 -6.00 51.19
N LYS A 408 -29.17 -5.56 51.90
CA LYS A 408 -29.19 -4.47 52.88
C LYS A 408 -29.17 -3.06 52.23
N GLY A 409 -29.21 -2.94 50.90
CA GLY A 409 -29.23 -1.65 50.21
C GLY A 409 -27.95 -0.79 50.35
N LYS A 410 -26.92 -1.32 51.02
CA LYS A 410 -25.61 -0.65 51.19
C LYS A 410 -24.68 -1.02 50.00
N LEU A 411 -25.04 -0.45 48.83
CA LEU A 411 -24.20 -0.56 47.64
C LEU A 411 -23.15 0.56 47.67
N ASN A 412 -22.09 0.38 48.44
CA ASN A 412 -20.88 1.17 48.24
C ASN A 412 -20.28 0.70 46.90
N THR A 413 -20.48 1.47 45.83
CA THR A 413 -19.72 1.28 44.57
C THR A 413 -18.23 1.37 44.98
N SER A 414 -17.52 0.25 44.85
CA SER A 414 -16.08 0.22 45.18
C SER A 414 -15.37 1.25 44.29
N GLY A 415 -14.48 2.07 44.89
CA GLY A 415 -13.72 3.06 44.11
C GLY A 415 -13.03 2.50 42.87
N GLY A 416 -12.68 1.19 42.89
CA GLY A 416 -12.11 0.47 41.76
C GLY A 416 -13.01 0.30 40.53
N GLU A 417 -14.35 0.17 40.73
CA GLU A 417 -15.34 0.13 39.65
C GLU A 417 -15.40 1.44 38.87
N LEU A 418 -15.47 2.54 39.61
CA LEU A 418 -15.54 3.88 39.03
C LEU A 418 -14.25 4.20 38.25
N LEU A 419 -13.11 3.74 38.80
CA LEU A 419 -11.79 3.91 38.18
C LEU A 419 -11.65 3.07 36.89
N ALA A 420 -12.09 1.81 36.88
CA ALA A 420 -12.01 0.94 35.70
C ALA A 420 -12.86 1.52 34.53
N ARG A 421 -14.10 1.93 34.79
CA ARG A 421 -14.97 2.53 33.78
C ARG A 421 -14.43 3.86 33.26
N LYS A 422 -13.90 4.71 34.15
CA LYS A 422 -13.23 5.96 33.75
C LYS A 422 -11.98 5.67 32.93
N GLY A 423 -11.19 4.69 33.30
CA GLY A 423 -10.01 4.23 32.55
C GLY A 423 -10.34 3.74 31.13
N LEU A 424 -11.42 2.97 30.98
CA LEU A 424 -11.90 2.52 29.68
C LEU A 424 -12.31 3.69 28.76
N VAL A 425 -12.95 4.72 29.32
CA VAL A 425 -13.30 5.94 28.56
C VAL A 425 -12.04 6.70 28.15
N VAL A 426 -11.06 6.87 29.05
CA VAL A 426 -9.79 7.53 28.76
C VAL A 426 -9.03 6.78 27.67
N PHE A 427 -8.96 5.45 27.77
CA PHE A 427 -8.33 4.59 26.75
C PHE A 427 -8.99 4.75 25.39
N GLN A 428 -10.32 4.68 25.33
CA GLN A 428 -11.12 4.80 24.11
C GLN A 428 -10.89 6.16 23.41
N PHE A 429 -10.98 7.26 24.18
CA PHE A 429 -10.71 8.59 23.64
C PHE A 429 -9.24 8.79 23.29
N GLY A 430 -8.32 8.19 24.07
CA GLY A 430 -6.89 8.21 23.77
C GLY A 430 -6.58 7.65 22.40
N ILE A 431 -7.11 6.47 22.07
CA ILE A 431 -6.94 5.87 20.73
C ILE A 431 -7.58 6.77 19.66
N SER A 432 -8.78 7.32 19.91
CA SER A 432 -9.45 8.19 18.94
C SER A 432 -8.63 9.46 18.64
N ILE A 433 -8.00 10.06 19.67
CA ILE A 433 -7.12 11.22 19.50
C ILE A 433 -5.87 10.87 18.69
N VAL A 434 -5.25 9.71 18.98
CA VAL A 434 -4.11 9.21 18.19
C VAL A 434 -4.51 9.05 16.72
N PHE A 435 -5.69 8.51 16.43
CA PHE A 435 -6.18 8.41 15.05
C PHE A 435 -6.43 9.77 14.40
N ILE A 436 -7.00 10.74 15.11
CA ILE A 436 -7.20 12.09 14.56
C ILE A 436 -5.85 12.71 14.18
N VAL A 437 -4.84 12.64 15.07
CA VAL A 437 -3.50 13.15 14.81
C VAL A 437 -2.88 12.42 13.61
N ALA A 438 -2.95 11.08 13.60
CA ALA A 438 -2.40 10.28 12.51
C ALA A 438 -3.00 10.66 11.15
N VAL A 439 -4.33 10.78 11.08
CA VAL A 439 -5.02 11.21 9.84
C VAL A 439 -4.57 12.58 9.38
N LEU A 440 -4.43 13.54 10.28
CA LEU A 440 -4.00 14.91 9.95
C LEU A 440 -2.55 14.93 9.45
N VAL A 441 -1.64 14.24 10.15
CA VAL A 441 -0.22 14.18 9.77
C VAL A 441 -0.03 13.45 8.44
N ILE A 442 -0.67 12.29 8.26
CA ILE A 442 -0.59 11.52 7.00
C ILE A 442 -1.13 12.36 5.84
N TYR A 443 -2.25 13.05 6.03
CA TYR A 443 -2.82 13.91 5.00
C TYR A 443 -1.85 15.02 4.60
N GLN A 444 -1.26 15.72 5.57
CA GLN A 444 -0.30 16.81 5.31
C GLN A 444 0.97 16.30 4.62
N GLN A 445 1.48 15.14 5.03
CA GLN A 445 2.66 14.55 4.39
C GLN A 445 2.38 14.19 2.93
N ILE A 446 1.24 13.60 2.63
CA ILE A 446 0.86 13.27 1.25
C ILE A 446 0.65 14.53 0.41
N GLU A 447 0.01 15.56 0.96
CA GLU A 447 -0.15 16.85 0.30
C GLU A 447 1.21 17.53 0.04
N PHE A 448 2.12 17.50 1.01
CA PHE A 448 3.49 17.98 0.86
C PHE A 448 4.22 17.26 -0.29
N VAL A 449 4.15 15.92 -0.32
CA VAL A 449 4.78 15.10 -1.36
C VAL A 449 4.20 15.41 -2.75
N GLN A 450 2.90 15.59 -2.86
CA GLN A 450 2.23 15.88 -4.14
C GLN A 450 2.54 17.27 -4.69
N ASN A 451 2.70 18.25 -3.80
CA ASN A 451 2.90 19.66 -4.15
C ASN A 451 4.36 20.10 -4.14
N LYS A 452 5.29 19.22 -3.73
CA LYS A 452 6.71 19.55 -3.73
C LYS A 452 7.20 19.80 -5.16
N ASN A 453 7.96 20.90 -5.33
CA ASN A 453 8.65 21.15 -6.58
C ASN A 453 9.68 20.05 -6.85
N LEU A 454 9.48 19.31 -7.91
CA LEU A 454 10.33 18.18 -8.29
C LEU A 454 11.62 18.62 -9.00
N GLY A 455 11.78 19.92 -9.33
CA GLY A 455 12.88 20.42 -10.14
C GLY A 455 12.69 20.17 -11.64
N TYR A 456 11.57 19.55 -12.04
CA TYR A 456 11.09 19.45 -13.41
C TYR A 456 9.56 19.63 -13.45
N ASN A 457 9.02 19.99 -14.60
CA ASN A 457 7.57 20.16 -14.78
C ASN A 457 6.95 18.88 -15.34
N LYS A 458 6.13 18.19 -14.52
CA LYS A 458 5.42 16.97 -14.92
C LYS A 458 4.08 17.23 -15.60
N ASP A 459 3.53 18.46 -15.48
CA ASP A 459 2.18 18.79 -15.94
C ASP A 459 2.16 18.96 -17.46
N ASN A 460 1.11 18.50 -18.10
CA ASN A 460 0.93 18.54 -19.56
C ASN A 460 2.08 17.92 -20.37
N LEU A 461 2.84 17.02 -19.78
CA LEU A 461 3.91 16.28 -20.42
C LEU A 461 3.48 14.82 -20.59
N LEU A 462 3.30 14.40 -21.83
CA LEU A 462 3.03 13.01 -22.17
C LEU A 462 4.27 12.34 -22.77
N TYR A 463 4.29 11.04 -22.68
CA TYR A 463 5.30 10.22 -23.34
C TYR A 463 4.70 8.96 -23.98
N PHE A 464 5.36 8.50 -25.02
CA PHE A 464 5.03 7.26 -25.74
C PHE A 464 6.28 6.70 -26.42
N GLU A 465 6.22 5.44 -26.81
CA GLU A 465 7.35 4.76 -27.46
C GLU A 465 7.30 4.95 -28.98
N MET A 466 8.48 5.20 -29.60
CA MET A 466 8.63 5.20 -31.05
C MET A 466 8.56 3.78 -31.59
N GLU A 467 7.79 3.60 -32.63
CA GLU A 467 7.63 2.33 -33.34
C GLU A 467 7.58 2.54 -34.86
N GLY A 468 7.71 1.45 -35.60
CA GLY A 468 7.51 1.46 -37.04
C GLY A 468 8.40 2.45 -37.78
N LYS A 469 7.79 3.34 -38.58
CA LYS A 469 8.52 4.34 -39.38
C LYS A 469 9.22 5.39 -38.51
N ALA A 470 8.72 5.66 -37.30
CA ALA A 470 9.31 6.63 -36.40
C ALA A 470 10.71 6.19 -35.93
N THR A 471 10.95 4.90 -35.74
CA THR A 471 12.28 4.39 -35.37
C THR A 471 13.29 4.43 -36.52
N ALA A 472 12.82 4.37 -37.77
CA ALA A 472 13.70 4.48 -38.93
C ALA A 472 14.17 5.94 -39.22
N ASN A 473 13.36 6.93 -38.86
CA ASN A 473 13.71 8.37 -38.99
C ASN A 473 13.25 9.16 -37.75
N PRO A 474 13.92 9.01 -36.60
CA PRO A 474 13.55 9.67 -35.37
C PRO A 474 13.48 11.20 -35.47
N GLU A 475 14.50 11.82 -36.09
CA GLU A 475 14.56 13.27 -36.23
C GLU A 475 13.42 13.83 -37.02
N GLY A 476 13.13 13.22 -38.21
CA GLY A 476 12.01 13.65 -39.06
C GLY A 476 10.66 13.50 -38.34
N PHE A 477 10.53 12.44 -37.53
CA PHE A 477 9.33 12.24 -36.72
C PHE A 477 9.16 13.32 -35.64
N LEU A 478 10.23 13.62 -34.88
CA LEU A 478 10.21 14.66 -33.85
C LEU A 478 9.94 16.06 -34.45
N GLU A 479 10.51 16.38 -35.62
CA GLU A 479 10.25 17.64 -36.32
C GLU A 479 8.80 17.74 -36.80
N ALA A 480 8.20 16.63 -37.24
CA ALA A 480 6.79 16.61 -37.64
C ALA A 480 5.85 16.82 -36.43
N LEU A 481 6.18 16.22 -35.27
CA LEU A 481 5.45 16.42 -34.02
C LEU A 481 5.47 17.89 -33.57
N ARG A 482 6.61 18.57 -33.66
CA ARG A 482 6.75 20.01 -33.31
C ARG A 482 5.86 20.93 -34.10
N LYS A 483 5.43 20.53 -35.31
CA LYS A 483 4.54 21.32 -36.17
C LYS A 483 3.06 21.18 -35.83
N ILE A 484 2.71 20.25 -34.92
CA ILE A 484 1.32 20.02 -34.50
C ILE A 484 0.86 21.18 -33.62
N PRO A 485 -0.28 21.82 -33.91
CA PRO A 485 -0.80 22.91 -33.07
C PRO A 485 -1.05 22.44 -31.64
N GLY A 486 -0.58 23.23 -30.68
CA GLY A 486 -0.66 22.92 -29.23
C GLY A 486 0.51 22.09 -28.68
N VAL A 487 1.45 21.68 -29.52
CA VAL A 487 2.73 21.09 -29.07
C VAL A 487 3.72 22.23 -28.81
N GLU A 488 4.20 22.34 -27.57
CA GLU A 488 5.19 23.35 -27.15
C GLU A 488 6.63 22.88 -27.37
N SER A 489 6.92 21.65 -27.01
CA SER A 489 8.24 21.05 -27.17
C SER A 489 8.18 19.54 -27.31
N VAL A 490 9.17 18.98 -27.99
CA VAL A 490 9.30 17.54 -28.23
C VAL A 490 10.76 17.13 -28.13
N SER A 491 11.04 16.08 -27.39
CA SER A 491 12.36 15.44 -27.36
C SER A 491 12.21 13.95 -27.14
N ASN A 492 13.32 13.22 -27.12
CA ASN A 492 13.30 11.79 -26.83
C ASN A 492 14.47 11.37 -25.93
N MET A 493 14.27 10.25 -25.22
CA MET A 493 15.24 9.66 -24.31
C MET A 493 15.04 8.15 -24.19
N PRO A 494 16.00 7.38 -23.66
CA PRO A 494 15.77 6.00 -23.24
C PRO A 494 14.93 5.95 -21.95
N GLY A 495 13.83 5.21 -21.96
CA GLY A 495 12.93 5.11 -20.81
C GLY A 495 12.26 6.44 -20.45
N ASN A 496 11.75 6.56 -19.23
CA ASN A 496 11.21 7.83 -18.72
C ASN A 496 11.89 8.26 -17.42
N ILE A 497 11.77 9.54 -17.10
CA ILE A 497 12.50 10.16 -15.98
C ILE A 497 12.04 9.65 -14.61
N VAL A 498 10.83 9.11 -14.49
CA VAL A 498 10.24 8.67 -13.22
C VAL A 498 10.64 7.23 -12.85
N TRP A 499 10.73 6.33 -13.84
CA TRP A 499 11.11 4.92 -13.64
C TRP A 499 12.63 4.71 -13.65
N GLY A 500 13.38 5.75 -13.87
CA GLY A 500 14.81 5.77 -14.03
C GLY A 500 15.19 5.84 -15.51
N PRO A 501 16.06 6.78 -15.84
CA PRO A 501 16.61 6.92 -17.17
C PRO A 501 17.53 5.74 -17.42
N GLY A 502 17.18 4.89 -18.30
CA GLY A 502 17.82 3.70 -18.85
C GLY A 502 19.29 3.39 -18.53
N GLY A 503 19.60 3.12 -17.28
CA GLY A 503 20.90 2.60 -16.92
C GLY A 503 21.44 3.10 -15.58
N ASN A 504 21.86 2.20 -14.72
CA ASN A 504 22.76 2.54 -13.63
C ASN A 504 24.10 2.90 -14.24
N ALA A 505 24.59 4.13 -14.04
CA ALA A 505 25.97 4.43 -14.34
C ALA A 505 26.87 3.61 -13.43
N PRO A 506 27.99 3.09 -13.95
CA PRO A 506 28.98 2.46 -13.11
C PRO A 506 29.46 3.47 -12.07
N ASN A 507 29.90 2.97 -10.93
CA ASN A 507 30.62 3.81 -9.98
C ASN A 507 31.80 4.48 -10.69
N VAL A 508 31.80 5.80 -10.68
CA VAL A 508 32.90 6.59 -11.28
C VAL A 508 33.94 6.86 -10.22
N ASP A 509 35.17 6.47 -10.47
CA ASP A 509 36.29 6.83 -9.61
C ASP A 509 36.61 8.31 -9.81
N TRP A 510 36.46 9.09 -8.76
CA TRP A 510 36.75 10.51 -8.73
C TRP A 510 37.73 10.81 -7.61
N LYS A 511 38.99 11.04 -7.99
CA LYS A 511 40.08 11.34 -7.04
C LYS A 511 40.23 10.30 -5.93
N GLY A 512 40.09 9.01 -6.27
CA GLY A 512 40.17 7.89 -5.33
C GLY A 512 38.87 7.62 -4.54
N LYS A 513 37.80 8.38 -4.80
CA LYS A 513 36.45 8.16 -4.24
C LYS A 513 35.54 7.64 -5.34
N LYS A 514 34.92 6.48 -5.13
CA LYS A 514 33.93 5.98 -6.05
C LYS A 514 32.59 6.65 -5.79
N ILE A 515 32.02 7.30 -6.78
CA ILE A 515 30.72 7.97 -6.70
C ILE A 515 29.72 7.20 -7.57
N ALA A 516 28.62 6.78 -6.96
CA ALA A 516 27.52 6.17 -7.68
C ALA A 516 26.66 7.26 -8.33
N PHE A 517 26.71 7.37 -9.65
CA PHE A 517 25.89 8.32 -10.40
C PHE A 517 24.60 7.66 -10.89
N GLN A 518 23.58 8.49 -11.08
CA GLN A 518 22.50 8.19 -12.01
C GLN A 518 22.74 8.97 -13.31
N ASN A 519 22.21 8.50 -14.42
CA ASN A 519 22.39 9.20 -15.69
C ASN A 519 21.20 9.01 -16.62
N ALA A 520 21.01 9.95 -17.55
CA ALA A 520 20.11 9.78 -18.68
C ALA A 520 20.85 10.12 -19.99
N GLY A 521 20.67 9.24 -20.97
CA GLY A 521 20.91 9.61 -22.36
C GLY A 521 19.76 10.46 -22.86
N VAL A 522 20.02 11.62 -23.46
CA VAL A 522 18.99 12.54 -23.93
C VAL A 522 19.32 13.10 -25.30
N SER A 523 18.26 13.48 -26.04
CA SER A 523 18.39 14.25 -27.27
C SER A 523 18.34 15.75 -27.01
N TYR A 524 18.51 16.53 -28.08
CA TYR A 524 18.34 17.99 -28.04
C TYR A 524 16.93 18.38 -27.58
N GLY A 525 16.84 19.43 -26.76
CA GLY A 525 15.59 19.97 -26.26
C GLY A 525 14.97 19.19 -25.08
N MET A 526 15.65 18.17 -24.53
CA MET A 526 15.08 17.39 -23.42
C MET A 526 15.04 18.17 -22.12
N ILE A 527 16.09 18.95 -21.82
CA ILE A 527 16.16 19.78 -20.59
C ILE A 527 14.99 20.75 -20.56
N GLU A 528 14.72 21.39 -21.71
CA GLU A 528 13.61 22.34 -21.93
C GLU A 528 12.25 21.61 -21.89
N THR A 529 12.16 20.44 -22.53
CA THR A 529 10.91 19.63 -22.54
C THR A 529 10.55 19.15 -21.14
N LEU A 530 11.53 18.80 -20.31
CA LEU A 530 11.34 18.50 -18.91
C LEU A 530 11.05 19.74 -18.05
N GLY A 531 11.40 20.94 -18.52
CA GLY A 531 11.31 22.18 -17.76
C GLY A 531 12.34 22.21 -16.62
N CYS A 532 13.49 21.54 -16.78
CA CYS A 532 14.59 21.60 -15.82
C CYS A 532 15.28 22.96 -15.92
N GLU A 533 15.51 23.59 -14.77
CA GLU A 533 16.16 24.90 -14.69
C GLU A 533 17.69 24.75 -14.70
N MET A 534 18.37 25.45 -15.62
CA MET A 534 19.82 25.54 -15.63
C MET A 534 20.29 26.46 -14.50
N ARG A 535 21.25 25.98 -13.69
CA ARG A 535 21.94 26.83 -12.69
C ARG A 535 23.08 27.64 -13.36
N SER A 536 23.86 26.96 -14.22
CA SER A 536 24.96 27.60 -14.96
C SER A 536 25.23 26.84 -16.26
N GLY A 537 25.86 27.49 -17.22
CA GLY A 537 26.11 26.94 -18.55
C GLY A 537 24.82 26.92 -19.42
N ARG A 538 24.71 25.95 -20.31
CA ARG A 538 23.62 25.82 -21.26
C ARG A 538 23.24 24.36 -21.51
N PRO A 539 22.03 24.08 -22.03
CA PRO A 539 21.64 22.74 -22.48
C PRO A 539 22.33 22.34 -23.79
N PHE A 540 22.17 21.07 -24.21
CA PHE A 540 22.67 20.57 -25.48
C PHE A 540 21.99 21.29 -26.64
N SER A 541 22.78 21.82 -27.61
CA SER A 541 22.27 22.51 -28.79
C SER A 541 22.75 21.87 -30.09
N ARG A 542 21.92 21.93 -31.12
CA ARG A 542 22.25 21.48 -32.49
C ARG A 542 23.32 22.36 -33.15
N ASP A 543 23.47 23.60 -32.69
CA ASP A 543 24.45 24.56 -33.21
C ASP A 543 25.87 24.16 -32.91
N PHE A 544 26.09 23.29 -31.93
CA PHE A 544 27.40 22.85 -31.46
C PHE A 544 27.55 21.32 -31.52
N SER A 545 28.17 20.82 -32.60
CA SER A 545 28.37 19.37 -32.80
C SER A 545 29.22 18.73 -31.67
N SER A 546 30.10 19.50 -31.01
CA SER A 546 30.92 19.08 -29.88
C SER A 546 30.12 18.72 -28.61
N ASP A 547 28.86 19.16 -28.51
CA ASP A 547 28.04 18.90 -27.32
C ASP A 547 27.76 17.41 -27.12
N THR A 548 27.83 16.59 -28.17
CA THR A 548 27.62 15.14 -28.11
C THR A 548 28.62 14.40 -27.22
N SER A 549 29.75 15.02 -26.90
CA SER A 549 30.81 14.45 -26.05
C SER A 549 30.86 15.08 -24.64
N LYS A 550 29.96 16.01 -24.33
CA LYS A 550 29.93 16.75 -23.06
C LYS A 550 28.88 16.20 -22.10
N LEU A 551 28.95 16.59 -20.81
CA LEU A 551 27.97 16.19 -19.78
C LEU A 551 27.34 17.45 -19.16
N ILE A 552 26.12 17.28 -18.69
CA ILE A 552 25.41 18.25 -17.85
C ILE A 552 25.15 17.56 -16.50
N PHE A 553 25.67 18.14 -15.41
CA PHE A 553 25.50 17.62 -14.06
C PHE A 553 24.34 18.29 -13.33
N ASN A 554 23.80 17.62 -12.29
CA ASN A 554 22.96 18.30 -11.30
C ASN A 554 23.83 18.92 -10.19
N GLU A 555 23.26 19.78 -9.35
CA GLU A 555 23.97 20.45 -8.23
C GLU A 555 24.54 19.42 -7.23
N GLU A 556 23.85 18.30 -6.99
CA GLU A 556 24.32 17.25 -6.09
C GLU A 556 25.61 16.59 -6.60
N ALA A 557 25.69 16.33 -7.91
CA ALA A 557 26.89 15.79 -8.51
C ALA A 557 28.09 16.76 -8.33
N VAL A 558 27.88 18.05 -8.55
CA VAL A 558 28.90 19.10 -8.34
C VAL A 558 29.35 19.14 -6.89
N ALA A 559 28.39 19.06 -5.93
CA ALA A 559 28.70 19.10 -4.50
C ALA A 559 29.48 17.86 -4.04
N VAL A 560 29.06 16.66 -4.44
CA VAL A 560 29.73 15.39 -4.05
C VAL A 560 31.13 15.29 -4.68
N MET A 561 31.31 15.79 -5.91
CA MET A 561 32.62 15.85 -6.59
C MET A 561 33.54 16.95 -6.05
N GLY A 562 33.01 17.93 -5.30
CA GLY A 562 33.77 19.06 -4.78
C GLY A 562 34.33 19.94 -5.90
N LEU A 563 33.56 20.19 -6.98
CA LEU A 563 33.96 21.04 -8.09
C LEU A 563 33.87 22.53 -7.69
N SER A 564 34.90 23.31 -8.04
CA SER A 564 34.92 24.76 -7.78
C SER A 564 34.24 25.52 -8.93
N GLU A 565 33.58 26.65 -8.61
CA GLU A 565 33.01 27.55 -9.61
C GLU A 565 34.11 28.36 -10.36
N PRO A 566 33.93 28.65 -11.66
CA PRO A 566 32.82 28.23 -12.52
C PRO A 566 32.94 26.78 -12.99
N VAL A 567 31.86 26.00 -12.89
CA VAL A 567 31.85 24.58 -13.25
C VAL A 567 31.79 24.36 -14.78
N PRO A 568 30.93 25.08 -15.56
CA PRO A 568 30.90 24.92 -17.02
C PRO A 568 32.25 25.26 -17.68
N GLY A 569 32.62 24.45 -18.67
CA GLY A 569 33.88 24.57 -19.40
C GLY A 569 35.06 23.81 -18.76
N GLN A 570 34.92 23.30 -17.55
CA GLN A 570 35.94 22.46 -16.94
C GLN A 570 36.03 21.11 -17.65
N VAL A 571 37.26 20.66 -17.91
CA VAL A 571 37.54 19.33 -18.45
C VAL A 571 37.97 18.43 -17.29
N ILE A 572 37.21 17.36 -17.07
CA ILE A 572 37.44 16.41 -15.98
C ILE A 572 37.75 15.02 -16.54
N ASP A 573 38.48 14.22 -15.78
CA ASP A 573 38.56 12.78 -16.04
C ASP A 573 37.39 12.09 -15.39
N PHE A 574 36.47 11.58 -16.22
CA PHE A 574 35.24 10.96 -15.77
C PHE A 574 35.13 9.52 -16.31
N GLY A 575 35.40 8.57 -15.43
CA GLY A 575 35.43 7.16 -15.81
C GLY A 575 36.52 6.79 -16.81
N GLY A 576 37.71 7.42 -16.67
CA GLY A 576 38.87 7.19 -17.56
C GLY A 576 38.78 7.92 -18.91
N ARG A 577 37.84 8.88 -19.04
CA ARG A 577 37.69 9.72 -20.25
C ARG A 577 37.70 11.19 -19.88
N LYS A 578 38.42 12.00 -20.67
CA LYS A 578 38.36 13.45 -20.54
C LYS A 578 37.05 13.96 -21.09
N VAL A 579 36.22 14.59 -20.25
CA VAL A 579 34.91 15.11 -20.59
C VAL A 579 34.80 16.58 -20.17
N GLU A 580 34.27 17.43 -21.03
CA GLU A 580 33.95 18.81 -20.72
C GLU A 580 32.55 18.91 -20.10
N ILE A 581 32.41 19.71 -19.06
CA ILE A 581 31.13 20.00 -18.41
C ILE A 581 30.48 21.16 -19.18
N LEU A 582 29.31 20.87 -19.80
CA LEU A 582 28.54 21.85 -20.58
C LEU A 582 27.71 22.78 -19.69
N GLY A 583 27.17 22.26 -18.62
CA GLY A 583 26.31 23.01 -17.71
C GLY A 583 25.96 22.26 -16.44
N VAL A 584 25.28 22.96 -15.56
CA VAL A 584 24.74 22.45 -14.32
C VAL A 584 23.26 22.77 -14.25
N VAL A 585 22.41 21.74 -14.03
CA VAL A 585 20.98 21.90 -13.77
C VAL A 585 20.73 21.94 -12.26
N LYS A 586 19.69 22.63 -11.82
CA LYS A 586 19.23 22.56 -10.44
C LYS A 586 18.88 21.11 -10.06
N ASN A 587 18.93 20.81 -8.77
CA ASN A 587 18.57 19.50 -8.27
C ASN A 587 17.12 19.17 -8.62
N PHE A 588 16.87 17.92 -9.00
CA PHE A 588 15.55 17.41 -9.34
C PHE A 588 15.35 15.99 -8.78
N HIS A 589 14.10 15.63 -8.52
CA HIS A 589 13.72 14.36 -7.91
C HIS A 589 13.24 13.38 -8.97
N LEU A 590 14.06 12.39 -9.31
CA LEU A 590 13.72 11.35 -10.28
C LEU A 590 12.84 10.26 -9.70
N GLN A 591 13.12 9.87 -8.46
CA GLN A 591 12.48 8.79 -7.75
C GLN A 591 11.53 9.33 -6.68
N SER A 592 10.91 8.42 -5.94
CA SER A 592 10.07 8.76 -4.82
C SER A 592 10.80 9.66 -3.80
N LEU A 593 10.10 10.60 -3.18
CA LEU A 593 10.59 11.46 -2.11
C LEU A 593 10.96 10.69 -0.81
N HIS A 594 10.87 9.36 -0.84
CA HIS A 594 11.50 8.50 0.16
C HIS A 594 13.04 8.48 0.05
N GLU A 595 13.58 8.85 -1.12
CA GLU A 595 15.01 8.89 -1.36
C GLU A 595 15.53 10.33 -1.52
N PRO A 596 16.75 10.63 -1.04
CA PRO A 596 17.38 11.94 -1.28
C PRO A 596 17.75 12.09 -2.77
N VAL A 597 17.96 13.34 -3.19
CA VAL A 597 18.53 13.63 -4.52
C VAL A 597 19.89 12.95 -4.63
N LYS A 598 20.10 12.26 -5.75
CA LYS A 598 21.36 11.55 -6.04
C LYS A 598 22.22 12.33 -7.06
N PRO A 599 23.55 12.16 -7.03
CA PRO A 599 24.41 12.67 -8.09
C PRO A 599 23.94 12.17 -9.45
N PHE A 600 23.75 13.09 -10.39
CA PHE A 600 23.16 12.80 -11.68
C PHE A 600 23.86 13.56 -12.81
N PHE A 601 23.92 12.93 -14.00
CA PHE A 601 24.33 13.62 -15.20
C PHE A 601 23.48 13.24 -16.43
N PHE A 602 23.27 14.22 -17.29
CA PHE A 602 22.77 14.01 -18.63
C PHE A 602 23.95 13.82 -19.59
N ARG A 603 23.84 12.81 -20.46
CA ARG A 603 24.72 12.61 -21.60
C ARG A 603 23.93 12.66 -22.90
N PHE A 604 24.55 13.11 -23.96
CA PHE A 604 23.91 13.07 -25.25
C PHE A 604 23.90 11.61 -25.80
N ASP A 605 22.73 11.09 -26.14
CA ASP A 605 22.58 9.75 -26.68
C ASP A 605 21.35 9.67 -27.56
N ARG A 606 21.58 9.30 -28.83
CA ARG A 606 20.49 9.08 -29.80
C ARG A 606 20.14 7.62 -30.01
N MET A 607 21.06 6.71 -29.67
CA MET A 607 20.97 5.31 -30.14
C MET A 607 19.82 4.55 -29.48
N TYR A 608 19.52 4.82 -28.22
CA TYR A 608 18.47 4.12 -27.45
C TYR A 608 17.32 5.05 -27.05
N ALA A 609 17.23 6.24 -27.62
CA ALA A 609 16.22 7.23 -27.28
C ALA A 609 14.88 6.92 -27.98
N VAL A 610 14.24 5.86 -27.54
CA VAL A 610 12.98 5.36 -28.14
C VAL A 610 11.73 5.96 -27.50
N THR A 611 11.82 6.54 -26.30
CA THR A 611 10.68 7.20 -25.63
C THR A 611 10.61 8.66 -26.05
N VAL A 612 9.53 9.05 -26.70
CA VAL A 612 9.23 10.44 -27.08
C VAL A 612 8.50 11.11 -25.94
N MET A 613 8.95 12.29 -25.56
CA MET A 613 8.27 13.19 -24.64
C MET A 613 7.73 14.41 -25.38
N VAL A 614 6.46 14.73 -25.17
CA VAL A 614 5.75 15.84 -25.80
C VAL A 614 5.10 16.69 -24.73
N ARG A 615 5.48 17.96 -24.68
CA ARG A 615 4.81 18.97 -23.86
C ARG A 615 3.69 19.61 -24.64
N ILE A 616 2.51 19.62 -24.03
CA ILE A 616 1.29 20.20 -24.62
C ILE A 616 1.00 21.53 -23.93
N ALA A 617 0.57 22.53 -24.71
CA ALA A 617 0.13 23.83 -24.21
C ALA A 617 -1.11 23.65 -23.30
N ALA A 618 -1.07 24.29 -22.13
CA ALA A 618 -2.15 24.22 -21.17
C ALA A 618 -3.47 24.73 -21.77
N GLY A 619 -4.58 23.99 -21.52
CA GLY A 619 -5.91 24.29 -22.05
C GLY A 619 -6.16 23.84 -23.51
N THR A 620 -5.17 23.21 -24.15
CA THR A 620 -5.32 22.66 -25.52
C THR A 620 -5.34 21.13 -25.56
N GLU A 621 -5.27 20.47 -24.40
CA GLU A 621 -4.98 19.03 -24.24
C GLU A 621 -5.85 18.16 -25.14
N GLN A 622 -7.17 18.36 -25.14
CA GLN A 622 -8.10 17.53 -25.90
C GLN A 622 -7.90 17.67 -27.42
N LYS A 623 -7.70 18.90 -27.89
CA LYS A 623 -7.49 19.19 -29.33
C LYS A 623 -6.14 18.66 -29.79
N THR A 624 -5.10 18.90 -29.00
CA THR A 624 -3.74 18.48 -29.32
C THR A 624 -3.61 16.96 -29.30
N LEU A 625 -4.24 16.28 -28.33
CA LEU A 625 -4.27 14.81 -28.28
C LEU A 625 -4.99 14.21 -29.49
N ALA A 626 -6.10 14.81 -29.93
CA ALA A 626 -6.80 14.35 -31.14
C ALA A 626 -5.91 14.51 -32.39
N ALA A 627 -5.20 15.64 -32.52
CA ALA A 627 -4.26 15.87 -33.60
C ALA A 627 -3.06 14.94 -33.59
N LEU A 628 -2.48 14.68 -32.39
CA LEU A 628 -1.39 13.71 -32.16
C LEU A 628 -1.84 12.29 -32.55
N THR A 629 -3.04 11.90 -32.14
CA THR A 629 -3.59 10.57 -32.42
C THR A 629 -3.78 10.39 -33.94
N GLN A 630 -4.35 11.37 -34.60
CA GLN A 630 -4.51 11.32 -36.05
C GLN A 630 -3.16 11.31 -36.78
N PHE A 631 -2.26 12.20 -36.39
CA PHE A 631 -0.90 12.24 -36.95
C PHE A 631 -0.18 10.90 -36.79
N TYR A 632 -0.22 10.30 -35.60
CA TYR A 632 0.45 9.02 -35.34
C TYR A 632 -0.12 7.89 -36.18
N LYS A 633 -1.45 7.84 -36.33
CA LYS A 633 -2.14 6.86 -37.16
C LYS A 633 -1.73 6.96 -38.64
N ASP A 634 -1.60 8.20 -39.15
CA ASP A 634 -1.22 8.45 -40.54
C ASP A 634 0.28 8.19 -40.78
N TYR A 635 1.13 8.53 -39.81
CA TYR A 635 2.58 8.35 -39.88
C TYR A 635 3.01 6.89 -39.71
N ASN A 636 2.38 6.20 -38.76
CA ASN A 636 2.66 4.79 -38.39
C ASN A 636 1.44 3.87 -38.59
N PRO A 637 1.00 3.63 -39.84
CA PRO A 637 -0.11 2.74 -40.08
C PRO A 637 0.16 1.32 -39.52
N GLY A 638 -0.82 0.78 -38.83
CA GLY A 638 -0.68 -0.53 -38.15
C GLY A 638 0.00 -0.51 -36.78
N PHE A 639 0.07 0.67 -36.15
CA PHE A 639 0.48 0.83 -34.76
C PHE A 639 -0.57 1.60 -33.98
N VAL A 640 -0.68 1.32 -32.68
CA VAL A 640 -1.59 1.98 -31.76
C VAL A 640 -0.87 3.12 -31.05
N PHE A 641 -1.44 4.32 -31.05
CA PHE A 641 -0.93 5.43 -30.24
C PHE A 641 -1.24 5.19 -28.77
N ASP A 642 -0.29 4.65 -28.03
CA ASP A 642 -0.38 4.36 -26.60
C ASP A 642 0.50 5.33 -25.84
N TYR A 643 -0.10 6.37 -25.24
CA TYR A 643 0.60 7.42 -24.51
C TYR A 643 0.23 7.41 -23.04
N THR A 644 1.08 8.00 -22.22
CA THR A 644 0.86 8.18 -20.78
C THR A 644 1.30 9.58 -20.38
N PHE A 645 0.54 10.24 -19.52
CA PHE A 645 0.97 11.50 -18.93
C PHE A 645 1.98 11.26 -17.81
N LEU A 646 3.00 12.11 -17.72
CA LEU A 646 4.07 11.96 -16.74
C LEU A 646 3.57 12.17 -15.30
N ASP A 647 2.59 13.05 -15.09
CA ASP A 647 1.93 13.25 -13.79
C ASP A 647 1.22 11.98 -13.31
N GLN A 648 0.57 11.21 -14.20
CA GLN A 648 -0.06 9.93 -13.87
C GLN A 648 0.99 8.91 -13.42
N THR A 649 2.11 8.86 -14.12
CA THR A 649 3.23 7.97 -13.76
C THR A 649 3.83 8.34 -12.41
N TYR A 650 3.98 9.63 -12.14
CA TYR A 650 4.43 10.14 -10.84
C TYR A 650 3.43 9.79 -9.73
N GLN A 651 2.13 10.02 -9.96
CA GLN A 651 1.08 9.68 -8.99
C GLN A 651 1.02 8.17 -8.71
N ALA A 652 1.32 7.33 -9.71
CA ALA A 652 1.34 5.88 -9.55
C ALA A 652 2.35 5.41 -8.49
N GLN A 653 3.44 6.16 -8.27
CA GLN A 653 4.41 5.86 -7.20
C GLN A 653 3.83 6.01 -5.80
N TYR A 654 2.82 6.87 -5.63
CA TYR A 654 2.22 7.21 -4.32
C TYR A 654 0.79 6.65 -4.16
N VAL A 655 0.39 5.70 -5.01
CA VAL A 655 -0.96 5.09 -4.92
C VAL A 655 -1.15 4.38 -3.59
N ALA A 656 -0.13 3.71 -3.07
CA ALA A 656 -0.20 3.01 -1.79
C ALA A 656 -0.43 3.99 -0.64
N GLU A 657 0.36 5.06 -0.57
CA GLU A 657 0.28 6.10 0.45
C GLU A 657 -1.06 6.86 0.37
N LYS A 658 -1.52 7.17 -0.84
CA LYS A 658 -2.84 7.79 -1.05
C LYS A 658 -3.97 6.91 -0.54
N ARG A 659 -3.91 5.59 -0.80
CA ARG A 659 -4.88 4.63 -0.27
C ARG A 659 -4.83 4.57 1.25
N VAL A 660 -3.63 4.53 1.84
CA VAL A 660 -3.44 4.59 3.31
C VAL A 660 -4.08 5.85 3.87
N SER A 661 -3.84 7.02 3.28
CA SER A 661 -4.45 8.29 3.70
C SER A 661 -5.97 8.26 3.67
N VAL A 662 -6.56 7.78 2.56
CA VAL A 662 -8.01 7.69 2.38
C VAL A 662 -8.62 6.71 3.39
N LEU A 663 -8.08 5.51 3.52
CA LEU A 663 -8.55 4.49 4.45
C LEU A 663 -8.43 4.96 5.90
N SER A 664 -7.32 5.59 6.26
CA SER A 664 -7.10 6.13 7.61
C SER A 664 -8.15 7.18 7.97
N ARG A 665 -8.58 8.04 7.02
CA ARG A 665 -9.67 9.01 7.24
C ARG A 665 -10.99 8.31 7.56
N TYR A 666 -11.39 7.30 6.78
CA TYR A 666 -12.64 6.57 7.02
C TYR A 666 -12.59 5.80 8.34
N PHE A 667 -11.51 5.09 8.62
CA PHE A 667 -11.37 4.32 9.86
C PHE A 667 -11.23 5.22 11.08
N GLY A 668 -10.53 6.34 10.96
CA GLY A 668 -10.46 7.36 12.01
C GLY A 668 -11.84 7.95 12.32
N ALA A 669 -12.62 8.33 11.30
CA ALA A 669 -13.98 8.81 11.47
C ALA A 669 -14.89 7.77 12.14
N LEU A 670 -14.79 6.50 11.75
CA LEU A 670 -15.55 5.40 12.35
C LEU A 670 -15.15 5.15 13.82
N ALA A 671 -13.85 5.20 14.14
CA ALA A 671 -13.36 5.07 15.51
C ALA A 671 -13.91 6.20 16.40
N VAL A 672 -13.91 7.44 15.91
CA VAL A 672 -14.52 8.58 16.60
C VAL A 672 -16.03 8.39 16.77
N LEU A 673 -16.73 7.96 15.73
CA LEU A 673 -18.18 7.70 15.77
C LEU A 673 -18.52 6.63 16.80
N ILE A 674 -17.80 5.50 16.84
CA ILE A 674 -18.02 4.43 17.83
C ILE A 674 -17.74 4.97 19.25
N SER A 675 -16.73 5.82 19.42
CA SER A 675 -16.41 6.48 20.70
C SER A 675 -17.54 7.40 21.14
N CYS A 676 -18.11 8.18 20.23
CA CYS A 676 -19.27 9.03 20.49
C CYS A 676 -20.50 8.21 20.91
N LEU A 677 -20.78 7.09 20.25
CA LEU A 677 -21.89 6.21 20.63
C LEU A 677 -21.72 5.67 22.05
N GLY A 678 -20.50 5.34 22.46
CA GLY A 678 -20.18 4.93 23.82
C GLY A 678 -20.45 6.01 24.85
N LEU A 679 -19.93 7.19 24.57
CA LEU A 679 -20.11 8.35 25.46
C LEU A 679 -21.58 8.77 25.56
N PHE A 680 -22.28 8.77 24.43
CA PHE A 680 -23.71 9.04 24.34
C PHE A 680 -24.54 8.12 25.24
N GLY A 681 -24.26 6.81 25.15
CA GLY A 681 -24.94 5.81 25.97
C GLY A 681 -24.63 5.93 27.46
N LEU A 682 -23.36 6.21 27.82
CA LEU A 682 -22.97 6.48 29.22
C LEU A 682 -23.58 7.75 29.78
N ALA A 683 -23.61 8.83 29.00
CA ALA A 683 -24.22 10.08 29.39
C ALA A 683 -25.73 9.92 29.61
N ALA A 684 -26.43 9.21 28.70
CA ALA A 684 -27.85 8.90 28.85
C ALA A 684 -28.12 8.13 30.15
N PHE A 685 -27.33 7.06 30.40
CA PHE A 685 -27.47 6.27 31.62
C PHE A 685 -27.18 7.08 32.90
N THR A 686 -26.13 7.95 32.89
CA THR A 686 -25.78 8.79 34.03
C THR A 686 -26.86 9.80 34.30
N ALA A 687 -27.44 10.39 33.26
CA ALA A 687 -28.56 11.34 33.36
C ALA A 687 -29.84 10.67 33.95
N GLU A 688 -30.15 9.44 33.49
CA GLU A 688 -31.28 8.66 34.03
C GLU A 688 -31.08 8.33 35.51
N ARG A 689 -29.88 7.93 35.94
CA ARG A 689 -29.57 7.61 37.34
C ARG A 689 -29.63 8.83 38.27
N ARG A 690 -29.22 10.02 37.77
CA ARG A 690 -29.26 11.28 38.52
C ARG A 690 -30.59 12.02 38.35
N GLY A 691 -31.61 11.40 37.74
CA GLY A 691 -32.90 12.04 37.44
C GLY A 691 -33.58 12.67 38.66
N LYS A 692 -33.59 12.01 39.83
CA LYS A 692 -34.15 12.54 41.10
C LYS A 692 -33.33 13.76 41.58
N GLU A 693 -31.99 13.69 41.55
CA GLU A 693 -31.10 14.80 41.92
C GLU A 693 -31.35 16.02 41.00
N ILE A 694 -31.46 15.78 39.69
CA ILE A 694 -31.78 16.82 38.70
C ILE A 694 -33.15 17.43 38.97
N GLY A 695 -34.17 16.60 39.27
CA GLY A 695 -35.52 17.04 39.61
C GLY A 695 -35.54 17.95 40.84
N ILE A 696 -34.89 17.55 41.94
CA ILE A 696 -34.78 18.33 43.15
C ILE A 696 -34.09 19.68 42.89
N ARG A 697 -32.97 19.68 42.18
CA ARG A 697 -32.23 20.91 41.83
C ARG A 697 -33.05 21.87 40.97
N LYS A 698 -33.86 21.34 40.04
CA LYS A 698 -34.77 22.16 39.22
C LYS A 698 -35.88 22.77 40.03
N VAL A 699 -36.47 22.04 40.98
CA VAL A 699 -37.46 22.59 41.92
C VAL A 699 -36.87 23.70 42.79
N LEU A 700 -35.57 23.58 43.13
CA LEU A 700 -34.79 24.60 43.86
C LEU A 700 -34.28 25.74 42.95
N GLY A 701 -34.68 25.82 41.67
CA GLY A 701 -34.38 26.95 40.77
C GLY A 701 -33.10 26.80 39.93
N ALA A 702 -32.49 25.63 39.85
CA ALA A 702 -31.32 25.45 39.01
C ALA A 702 -31.63 25.62 37.52
N SER A 703 -30.83 26.42 36.80
CA SER A 703 -30.96 26.63 35.37
C SER A 703 -30.57 25.36 34.57
N VAL A 704 -31.14 25.22 33.37
CA VAL A 704 -30.80 24.12 32.44
C VAL A 704 -29.30 24.08 32.20
N LEU A 705 -28.64 25.22 31.99
CA LEU A 705 -27.20 25.32 31.74
C LEU A 705 -26.37 24.81 32.94
N SER A 706 -26.81 25.08 34.19
CA SER A 706 -26.16 24.58 35.40
C SER A 706 -26.19 23.05 35.48
N VAL A 707 -27.32 22.42 35.12
CA VAL A 707 -27.47 20.97 35.07
C VAL A 707 -26.61 20.36 33.96
N VAL A 708 -26.64 20.97 32.76
CA VAL A 708 -25.79 20.51 31.62
C VAL A 708 -24.31 20.58 31.99
N ARG A 709 -23.85 21.70 32.59
CA ARG A 709 -22.45 21.83 33.03
C ARG A 709 -22.07 20.77 34.06
N LEU A 710 -22.92 20.49 35.03
CA LEU A 710 -22.68 19.49 36.08
C LEU A 710 -22.49 18.08 35.48
N LEU A 711 -23.38 17.67 34.57
CA LEU A 711 -23.33 16.35 33.95
C LEU A 711 -22.18 16.23 32.97
N SER A 712 -21.83 17.30 32.24
CA SER A 712 -20.78 17.24 31.21
C SER A 712 -19.38 17.31 31.80
N MET A 713 -19.17 18.00 32.94
CA MET A 713 -17.84 18.23 33.51
C MET A 713 -17.10 16.92 33.87
N ASP A 714 -17.82 15.92 34.35
CA ASP A 714 -17.24 14.62 34.67
C ASP A 714 -16.60 13.93 33.43
N PHE A 715 -17.27 14.04 32.28
CA PHE A 715 -16.76 13.46 31.01
C PHE A 715 -15.68 14.35 30.39
N VAL A 716 -15.83 15.68 30.46
CA VAL A 716 -14.80 16.62 29.96
C VAL A 716 -13.45 16.38 30.66
N ARG A 717 -13.45 16.16 32.00
CA ARG A 717 -12.22 15.82 32.73
C ARG A 717 -11.56 14.54 32.21
N LEU A 718 -12.34 13.50 31.87
CA LEU A 718 -11.81 12.25 31.33
C LEU A 718 -11.21 12.43 29.93
N VAL A 719 -11.87 13.22 29.08
CA VAL A 719 -11.36 13.54 27.74
C VAL A 719 -10.10 14.39 27.82
N MET A 720 -10.04 15.37 28.74
CA MET A 720 -8.82 16.15 28.99
C MET A 720 -7.65 15.24 29.43
N LEU A 721 -7.90 14.28 30.33
CA LEU A 721 -6.89 13.31 30.72
C LEU A 721 -6.45 12.43 29.53
N ALA A 722 -7.40 12.02 28.69
CA ALA A 722 -7.09 11.27 27.46
C ALA A 722 -6.22 12.09 26.50
N ILE A 723 -6.48 13.40 26.33
CA ILE A 723 -5.67 14.31 25.50
C ILE A 723 -4.24 14.37 26.04
N VAL A 724 -4.06 14.59 27.34
CA VAL A 724 -2.72 14.69 27.96
C VAL A 724 -1.90 13.41 27.76
N LEU A 725 -2.52 12.24 27.83
CA LEU A 725 -1.86 10.96 27.65
C LEU A 725 -1.63 10.58 26.18
N ALA A 726 -2.59 10.92 25.31
CA ALA A 726 -2.57 10.50 23.90
C ALA A 726 -1.65 11.35 23.03
N LEU A 727 -1.54 12.66 23.28
CA LEU A 727 -0.76 13.55 22.43
C LEU A 727 0.75 13.21 22.40
N PRO A 728 1.42 12.92 23.53
CA PRO A 728 2.81 12.47 23.49
C PRO A 728 3.00 11.16 22.71
N ILE A 729 2.08 10.21 22.87
CA ILE A 729 2.10 8.94 22.14
C ILE A 729 1.92 9.18 20.65
N ALA A 730 0.96 10.00 20.27
CA ALA A 730 0.71 10.35 18.87
C ALA A 730 1.91 11.07 18.24
N TRP A 731 2.55 11.99 18.98
CA TRP A 731 3.77 12.66 18.51
C TRP A 731 4.90 11.69 18.26
N TYR A 732 5.15 10.76 19.18
CA TYR A 732 6.19 9.75 19.03
C TYR A 732 5.94 8.84 17.82
N LEU A 733 4.71 8.31 17.67
CA LEU A 733 4.34 7.43 16.57
C LEU A 733 4.44 8.13 15.21
N MET A 734 4.01 9.40 15.14
CA MET A 734 4.07 10.16 13.89
C MET A 734 5.48 10.59 13.54
N ARG A 735 6.29 10.92 14.50
CA ARG A 735 7.71 11.18 14.29
C ARG A 735 8.41 9.96 13.69
N GLU A 736 8.21 8.79 14.28
CA GLU A 736 8.79 7.54 13.80
C GLU A 736 8.34 7.21 12.37
N TRP A 737 7.03 7.37 12.09
CA TRP A 737 6.52 7.15 10.75
C TRP A 737 7.12 8.10 9.70
N LEU A 738 7.35 9.36 10.05
CA LEU A 738 7.93 10.37 9.15
C LEU A 738 9.40 10.10 8.83
N THR A 739 10.15 9.41 9.68
CA THR A 739 11.56 9.04 9.38
C THR A 739 11.70 8.12 8.17
N GLY A 740 10.62 7.42 7.76
CA GLY A 740 10.58 6.65 6.53
C GLY A 740 10.62 7.48 5.23
N PHE A 741 10.58 8.83 5.33
CA PHE A 741 10.65 9.74 4.19
C PHE A 741 11.92 10.57 4.28
N ALA A 742 12.72 10.64 3.19
CA ALA A 742 13.88 11.56 3.13
C ALA A 742 13.42 13.03 3.17
N TYR A 743 12.22 13.30 2.63
CA TYR A 743 11.58 14.61 2.65
C TYR A 743 10.25 14.52 3.36
N HIS A 744 10.16 15.10 4.54
CA HIS A 744 8.96 15.07 5.36
C HIS A 744 8.62 16.44 5.94
N ILE A 745 7.36 16.60 6.33
CA ILE A 745 6.89 17.78 7.06
C ILE A 745 7.46 17.81 8.47
N GLU A 746 7.60 19.00 9.03
CA GLU A 746 7.82 19.16 10.46
C GLU A 746 6.48 19.00 11.21
N LEU A 747 6.51 18.27 12.32
CA LEU A 747 5.34 18.12 13.18
C LEU A 747 5.00 19.42 13.88
N GLN A 748 4.02 20.13 13.33
CA GLN A 748 3.61 21.43 13.86
C GLN A 748 2.67 21.28 15.07
N PRO A 749 2.87 22.04 16.16
CA PRO A 749 2.06 21.95 17.39
C PRO A 749 0.55 22.14 17.18
N TRP A 750 0.14 22.95 16.20
CA TRP A 750 -1.27 23.24 15.95
C TRP A 750 -2.09 21.99 15.56
N VAL A 751 -1.45 20.97 14.94
CA VAL A 751 -2.11 19.70 14.58
C VAL A 751 -2.60 18.98 15.84
N PHE A 752 -1.76 18.96 16.87
CA PHE A 752 -2.07 18.35 18.18
C PHE A 752 -3.14 19.15 18.94
N VAL A 753 -3.05 20.47 18.89
CA VAL A 753 -4.07 21.37 19.48
C VAL A 753 -5.41 21.15 18.77
N LEU A 754 -5.44 21.12 17.45
CA LEU A 754 -6.66 20.89 16.66
C LEU A 754 -7.29 19.53 17.00
N ALA A 755 -6.48 18.47 17.09
CA ALA A 755 -6.95 17.13 17.45
C ALA A 755 -7.58 17.12 18.86
N GLY A 756 -6.93 17.77 19.83
CA GLY A 756 -7.45 17.92 21.19
C GLY A 756 -8.76 18.72 21.25
N VAL A 757 -8.82 19.85 20.56
CA VAL A 757 -10.03 20.70 20.46
C VAL A 757 -11.17 19.94 19.77
N ALA A 758 -10.89 19.22 18.68
CA ALA A 758 -11.87 18.41 17.98
C ALA A 758 -12.44 17.31 18.89
N ALA A 759 -11.58 16.56 19.59
CA ALA A 759 -12.02 15.51 20.52
C ALA A 759 -12.87 16.07 21.66
N LEU A 760 -12.46 17.21 22.22
CA LEU A 760 -13.19 17.88 23.27
C LEU A 760 -14.55 18.42 22.77
N GLY A 761 -14.58 19.06 21.60
CA GLY A 761 -15.79 19.56 20.97
C GLY A 761 -16.81 18.46 20.70
N ILE A 762 -16.35 17.34 20.13
CA ILE A 762 -17.18 16.16 19.89
C ILE A 762 -17.74 15.60 21.19
N ALA A 763 -16.91 15.49 22.25
CA ALA A 763 -17.37 15.03 23.56
C ALA A 763 -18.40 15.93 24.16
N ILE A 764 -18.18 17.26 24.12
CA ILE A 764 -19.13 18.25 24.64
C ILE A 764 -20.47 18.20 23.89
N LEU A 765 -20.44 18.09 22.55
CA LEU A 765 -21.66 18.01 21.76
C LEU A 765 -22.44 16.73 22.09
N THR A 766 -21.72 15.58 22.18
CA THR A 766 -22.34 14.26 22.46
C THR A 766 -22.99 14.22 23.85
N VAL A 767 -22.25 14.65 24.90
CA VAL A 767 -22.74 14.63 26.29
C VAL A 767 -23.72 15.75 26.52
N GLY A 768 -23.44 16.94 25.96
CA GLY A 768 -24.29 18.14 26.11
C GLY A 768 -25.70 17.92 25.59
N TYR A 769 -25.85 17.23 24.45
CA TYR A 769 -27.17 16.86 23.92
C TYR A 769 -27.95 15.98 24.90
N GLN A 770 -27.35 14.97 25.50
CA GLN A 770 -28.01 14.09 26.47
C GLN A 770 -28.31 14.80 27.78
N ALA A 771 -27.38 15.64 28.26
CA ALA A 771 -27.55 16.44 29.46
C ALA A 771 -28.66 17.47 29.28
N PHE A 772 -28.75 18.11 28.12
CA PHE A 772 -29.83 19.05 27.78
C PHE A 772 -31.18 18.34 27.74
N LYS A 773 -31.28 17.17 27.06
CA LYS A 773 -32.49 16.35 27.03
C LYS A 773 -32.96 15.97 28.43
N ALA A 774 -32.04 15.60 29.33
CA ALA A 774 -32.37 15.29 30.74
C ALA A 774 -32.78 16.53 31.56
N ALA A 775 -32.17 17.67 31.26
CA ALA A 775 -32.49 18.93 31.96
C ALA A 775 -33.86 19.53 31.59
N ILE A 776 -34.42 19.18 30.42
CA ILE A 776 -35.76 19.67 29.99
C ILE A 776 -36.89 18.81 30.57
N VAL A 777 -36.65 17.59 31.02
CA VAL A 777 -37.70 16.71 31.60
C VAL A 777 -38.44 17.40 32.75
N ASN A 778 -39.76 17.24 32.79
CA ASN A 778 -40.61 17.82 33.84
C ASN A 778 -40.18 17.26 35.21
N PRO A 779 -39.88 18.14 36.19
CA PRO A 779 -39.46 17.74 37.54
C PRO A 779 -40.46 16.79 38.23
N VAL A 780 -41.75 16.96 38.01
CA VAL A 780 -42.80 16.12 38.58
C VAL A 780 -42.72 14.69 38.06
N GLU A 781 -42.45 14.53 36.77
CA GLU A 781 -42.27 13.20 36.17
C GLU A 781 -40.96 12.53 36.63
N ALA A 782 -39.89 13.33 36.83
CA ALA A 782 -38.62 12.87 37.33
C ALA A 782 -38.68 12.34 38.79
N LEU A 783 -39.57 12.90 39.60
CA LEU A 783 -39.80 12.54 41.01
C LEU A 783 -40.78 11.37 41.16
N LYS A 784 -41.71 11.16 40.20
CA LYS A 784 -42.70 10.05 40.19
C LYS A 784 -42.17 8.73 39.70
N LYS A 785 -41.01 8.67 39.04
CA LYS A 785 -40.41 7.41 38.62
C LYS A 785 -39.83 6.65 39.81
N GLU A 786 -40.52 5.57 40.23
CA GLU A 786 -40.01 4.57 41.18
C GLU A 786 -38.94 3.66 40.54
#